data_ef8ff95141d43f1168aa14979f3d5cca
#
_entry.id   ef8ff95141d43f1168aa14979f3d5cca
#
_cell.length_a   1.000
_cell.length_b   1.000
_cell.length_c   1.000
_cell.angle_alpha   90.00
_cell.angle_beta   90.00
_cell.angle_gamma   90.00
#
_symmetry.space_group_name_H-M   'P 1'
#
loop_
_entity.id
_entity.type
_entity.pdbx_description
1 polymer ?
#
loop_
_entity_poly.entity_id
_entity_poly.type
_entity_poly.pdbx_seq_one_letter_code
_entity_poly.pdbx_strand_id
1 'polypeptide(L)'
;NLTFLDLQNFLYINEQDRNYKTNLKLIIDETDIKSETFNFQASNTLIEIKNGNISIINRNGKLNNIIFNDLNILNKHNSNKIFYSAIFNLDEKIIDDNNFINLESISDYEIDLEVHSKGYFDTSLKNLENLNKYIFKKSSFITNTEYPIKNIELVLNTNIDKEVTGIFTASIPDQDIKGSILFKNENLTIRSGLKFNMNQIVNYDQYLKLNGLEEFRGVLNINNDIVSLDLESDLSNTSITSVIDDLNKDKGTNLKTTINIRDLSNPTYLIKNSNVKSYIGLNNSGYFSLGNNYDKEIQQLDYREGFHIFLSLNRLDTNKISFSNQANKLSGLVSIKSKIKELNFFENTYNDQEFEINFKGNNIDATFSGKDLNGIIKVDETGFMRIDVFDTKFEFKGLDIVESQSNFDIEDINLRFVGKNIQTYDDLFQDIDFYLLRNEKITTIDNINVSSKNLNIGPYDRNEKAYISYNRMNDMYKVRGSYKINNENTPLKALIDYDFEYLSTNLNIQWTSIEQLKNVEGRIDFLLKDFKSDTSLGDSAFLRALKIFNLNAIIENINNEADITSSNLYINRAEGNFYVGQNRALISNPIKIETSEAKMKWRGDIFKNSEGLLENLNLDLEMRLKVSENIPWYAAIFGGIPALAGGIVFENIFDERLDDVSTFKFKVTGSIEEPSIERID
;
A
#
# COMPACT_ATOMS: atom_id res chain seq x y z
N ASN A 1 -38.36 71.13 30.28
CA ASN A 1 -38.07 70.24 29.10
C ASN A 1 -37.15 71.05 28.17
N LEU A 2 -35.87 70.64 28.08
CA LEU A 2 -34.92 71.13 27.10
C LEU A 2 -35.10 70.26 25.84
N THR A 3 -35.40 70.91 24.70
CA THR A 3 -35.47 70.17 23.43
C THR A 3 -34.08 70.01 22.86
N PHE A 4 -33.91 69.08 21.89
CA PHE A 4 -32.61 68.89 21.20
C PHE A 4 -32.18 70.20 20.50
N LEU A 5 -33.15 70.98 19.99
CA LEU A 5 -32.89 72.29 19.37
C LEU A 5 -32.34 73.28 20.41
N ASP A 6 -32.84 73.23 21.67
CA ASP A 6 -32.33 74.05 22.74
C ASP A 6 -30.91 73.64 23.15
N LEU A 7 -30.62 72.35 23.16
CA LEU A 7 -29.27 71.84 23.44
C LEU A 7 -28.31 72.18 22.27
N GLN A 8 -28.78 72.10 21.06
CA GLN A 8 -28.06 72.50 19.82
C GLN A 8 -27.81 74.01 19.84
N ASN A 9 -28.81 74.81 20.15
CA ASN A 9 -28.66 76.24 20.28
C ASN A 9 -27.74 76.59 21.50
N PHE A 10 -27.79 75.87 22.55
CA PHE A 10 -26.86 75.97 23.73
C PHE A 10 -25.44 75.68 23.35
N LEU A 11 -25.20 74.64 22.56
CA LEU A 11 -23.89 74.29 22.02
C LEU A 11 -23.42 75.30 20.93
N TYR A 12 -24.32 75.96 20.24
CA TYR A 12 -24.13 77.09 19.26
C TYR A 12 -24.13 78.49 19.86
N ILE A 13 -23.88 78.59 21.18
CA ILE A 13 -23.66 79.89 21.81
C ILE A 13 -22.60 80.66 21.00
N ASN A 14 -22.93 81.80 20.50
CA ASN A 14 -22.12 82.62 19.62
C ASN A 14 -20.66 82.73 20.13
N GLU A 15 -19.66 82.59 19.22
CA GLU A 15 -18.25 82.74 19.51
C GLU A 15 -17.88 84.02 20.27
N GLN A 16 -18.66 85.11 20.06
CA GLN A 16 -18.47 86.41 20.74
C GLN A 16 -18.76 86.37 22.25
N ASP A 17 -19.66 85.54 22.73
CA ASP A 17 -20.02 85.42 24.16
C ASP A 17 -19.18 84.48 24.95
N ARG A 18 -18.28 83.72 24.35
CA ARG A 18 -17.41 82.74 25.06
C ARG A 18 -16.21 83.35 25.80
N ASN A 19 -15.99 84.65 25.71
CA ASN A 19 -14.86 85.33 26.38
C ASN A 19 -15.04 85.58 27.88
N TYR A 20 -16.16 85.21 28.47
CA TYR A 20 -16.36 85.33 29.92
C TYR A 20 -15.83 84.12 30.67
N LYS A 21 -15.05 84.39 31.73
CA LYS A 21 -14.62 83.37 32.69
C LYS A 21 -15.80 82.85 33.54
N THR A 22 -16.76 82.20 32.93
CA THR A 22 -17.92 81.62 33.57
C THR A 22 -17.66 80.19 33.93
N ASN A 23 -17.92 79.82 35.16
CA ASN A 23 -17.99 78.45 35.61
C ASN A 23 -19.45 78.19 36.00
N LEU A 24 -20.15 77.44 35.08
CA LEU A 24 -21.53 77.02 35.33
C LEU A 24 -21.56 75.52 35.43
N LYS A 25 -22.28 75.02 36.45
CA LYS A 25 -22.53 73.60 36.63
C LYS A 25 -24.04 73.41 36.72
N LEU A 26 -24.60 72.66 35.81
CA LEU A 26 -26.00 72.28 35.74
C LEU A 26 -26.14 70.79 35.91
N ILE A 27 -27.00 70.36 36.81
CA ILE A 27 -27.36 68.92 36.95
C ILE A 27 -28.80 68.79 36.55
N ILE A 28 -29.08 67.89 35.60
CA ILE A 28 -30.41 67.59 35.10
C ILE A 28 -30.75 66.20 35.57
N ASP A 29 -31.75 66.05 36.43
CA ASP A 29 -32.12 64.76 37.02
C ASP A 29 -32.64 63.76 35.99
N GLU A 30 -33.47 64.24 35.06
CA GLU A 30 -34.01 63.44 33.95
C GLU A 30 -33.95 64.19 32.62
N THR A 31 -33.42 63.55 31.60
CA THR A 31 -33.35 64.08 30.23
C THR A 31 -34.10 63.11 29.31
N ASP A 32 -35.12 63.61 28.59
CA ASP A 32 -35.85 62.85 27.58
C ASP A 32 -35.93 63.72 26.31
N ILE A 33 -35.16 63.36 25.29
CA ILE A 33 -35.09 64.08 24.02
C ILE A 33 -35.61 63.13 22.93
N LYS A 34 -36.69 63.52 22.29
CA LYS A 34 -37.30 62.75 21.20
C LYS A 34 -37.20 63.50 19.88
N SER A 35 -36.77 62.81 18.86
CA SER A 35 -36.71 63.27 17.48
C SER A 35 -37.34 62.21 16.60
N GLU A 36 -37.58 62.55 15.31
CA GLU A 36 -38.02 61.55 14.34
C GLU A 36 -36.98 60.43 14.12
N THR A 37 -35.72 60.73 14.34
CA THR A 37 -34.61 59.82 14.07
C THR A 37 -33.97 59.21 15.30
N PHE A 38 -34.17 59.77 16.48
CA PHE A 38 -33.57 59.21 17.72
C PHE A 38 -34.38 59.56 18.96
N ASN A 39 -34.27 58.71 19.96
CA ASN A 39 -34.80 58.92 21.32
C ASN A 39 -33.64 58.80 22.30
N PHE A 40 -33.36 59.88 23.04
CA PHE A 40 -32.32 59.94 24.05
C PHE A 40 -32.94 60.12 25.44
N GLN A 41 -32.69 59.18 26.32
CA GLN A 41 -33.15 59.21 27.69
C GLN A 41 -31.94 59.05 28.61
N ALA A 42 -31.81 59.92 29.60
CA ALA A 42 -30.69 59.87 30.51
C ALA A 42 -31.08 60.42 31.88
N SER A 43 -30.48 59.93 32.97
CA SER A 43 -30.61 60.42 34.30
C SER A 43 -29.32 61.08 34.80
N ASN A 44 -29.44 62.10 35.63
CA ASN A 44 -28.30 62.78 36.27
C ASN A 44 -27.27 63.33 35.27
N THR A 45 -27.74 64.04 34.23
CA THR A 45 -26.88 64.70 33.24
C THR A 45 -26.20 65.92 33.87
N LEU A 46 -24.87 65.93 33.88
CA LEU A 46 -24.05 67.03 34.32
C LEU A 46 -23.57 67.85 33.10
N ILE A 47 -23.91 69.12 33.06
CA ILE A 47 -23.39 70.07 32.11
C ILE A 47 -22.47 71.04 32.84
N GLU A 48 -21.22 71.11 32.43
CA GLU A 48 -20.24 72.08 32.97
C GLU A 48 -19.73 72.98 31.86
N ILE A 49 -19.79 74.28 32.13
CA ILE A 49 -19.19 75.32 31.28
C ILE A 49 -18.03 75.91 32.08
N LYS A 50 -16.82 75.77 31.60
CA LYS A 50 -15.62 76.30 32.27
C LYS A 50 -14.68 76.93 31.27
N ASN A 51 -14.44 78.23 31.42
CA ASN A 51 -13.55 78.99 30.52
C ASN A 51 -13.88 78.82 29.03
N GLY A 52 -15.14 78.84 28.68
CA GLY A 52 -15.61 78.65 27.31
C GLY A 52 -15.64 77.21 26.82
N ASN A 53 -15.12 76.21 27.58
CA ASN A 53 -15.29 74.81 27.26
C ASN A 53 -16.63 74.33 27.81
N ILE A 54 -17.34 73.52 27.02
CA ILE A 54 -18.60 72.88 27.40
C ILE A 54 -18.38 71.41 27.50
N SER A 55 -18.69 70.82 28.68
CA SER A 55 -18.71 69.39 28.82
C SER A 55 -20.09 68.89 29.26
N ILE A 56 -20.53 67.78 28.66
CA ILE A 56 -21.78 67.10 29.04
C ILE A 56 -21.33 65.67 29.50
N ILE A 57 -21.66 65.37 30.72
CA ILE A 57 -21.30 64.07 31.31
C ILE A 57 -22.59 63.39 31.75
N ASN A 58 -22.79 62.19 31.28
CA ASN A 58 -23.89 61.36 31.71
C ASN A 58 -23.37 59.94 32.00
N ARG A 59 -23.77 59.39 33.11
CA ARG A 59 -23.26 58.06 33.53
C ARG A 59 -24.13 56.92 33.06
N ASN A 60 -25.45 57.14 32.87
CA ASN A 60 -26.37 56.08 32.46
C ASN A 60 -27.50 56.66 31.64
N GLY A 61 -27.83 56.08 30.52
CA GLY A 61 -28.94 56.48 29.68
C GLY A 61 -29.25 55.47 28.59
N LYS A 62 -30.18 55.86 27.70
CA LYS A 62 -30.57 55.10 26.52
C LYS A 62 -30.54 56.00 25.30
N LEU A 63 -29.98 55.56 24.24
CA LEU A 63 -30.09 56.14 22.90
C LEU A 63 -30.85 55.15 22.01
N ASN A 64 -32.07 55.54 21.63
CA ASN A 64 -33.05 54.58 21.10
C ASN A 64 -33.26 53.46 22.16
N ASN A 65 -33.01 52.23 21.81
CA ASN A 65 -33.08 51.10 22.74
C ASN A 65 -31.70 50.70 23.31
N ILE A 66 -30.63 51.38 22.87
CA ILE A 66 -29.25 51.04 23.27
C ILE A 66 -28.92 51.72 24.59
N ILE A 67 -28.55 50.93 25.55
CA ILE A 67 -28.07 51.40 26.86
C ILE A 67 -26.65 51.92 26.75
N PHE A 68 -26.39 53.14 27.23
CA PHE A 68 -25.05 53.67 27.34
C PHE A 68 -24.65 53.96 28.78
N ASN A 69 -23.33 53.81 29.04
CA ASN A 69 -22.70 54.24 30.30
C ASN A 69 -21.61 55.26 29.94
N ASP A 70 -21.34 56.19 30.88
CA ASP A 70 -20.24 57.15 30.79
C ASP A 70 -20.15 57.97 29.49
N LEU A 71 -21.28 58.48 29.03
CA LEU A 71 -21.27 59.42 27.90
C LEU A 71 -20.64 60.76 28.34
N ASN A 72 -19.59 61.14 27.61
CA ASN A 72 -18.91 62.42 27.84
C ASN A 72 -18.79 63.16 26.49
N ILE A 73 -19.30 64.38 26.43
CA ILE A 73 -19.22 65.26 25.26
C ILE A 73 -18.43 66.47 25.67
N LEU A 74 -17.42 66.87 24.93
CA LEU A 74 -16.57 68.01 25.19
C LEU A 74 -16.44 68.90 23.95
N ASN A 75 -16.90 70.13 24.02
CA ASN A 75 -16.61 71.17 23.07
C ASN A 75 -15.60 72.15 23.69
N LYS A 76 -14.40 72.24 23.08
CA LYS A 76 -13.35 73.18 23.54
C LYS A 76 -13.56 74.57 22.96
N HIS A 77 -13.21 75.60 23.77
CA HIS A 77 -13.22 76.96 23.32
C HIS A 77 -12.39 77.14 22.04
N ASN A 78 -12.94 77.88 21.08
CA ASN A 78 -12.34 78.10 19.76
C ASN A 78 -12.09 76.83 18.89
N SER A 79 -12.75 75.72 19.19
CA SER A 79 -12.69 74.50 18.40
C SER A 79 -14.03 74.30 17.69
N ASN A 80 -13.94 74.05 16.38
CA ASN A 80 -15.09 73.62 15.59
C ASN A 80 -15.33 72.10 15.74
N LYS A 81 -14.53 71.41 16.57
CA LYS A 81 -14.66 69.98 16.88
C LYS A 81 -15.35 69.74 18.19
N ILE A 82 -16.33 68.87 18.21
CA ILE A 82 -17.01 68.34 19.39
C ILE A 82 -16.49 66.95 19.64
N PHE A 83 -15.76 66.74 20.71
CA PHE A 83 -15.22 65.46 21.12
C PHE A 83 -16.27 64.70 21.92
N TYR A 84 -16.32 63.37 21.72
CA TYR A 84 -17.17 62.52 22.55
C TYR A 84 -16.44 61.28 22.98
N SER A 85 -16.91 60.69 24.07
CA SER A 85 -16.62 59.30 24.47
C SER A 85 -17.88 58.71 25.09
N ALA A 86 -18.18 57.45 24.75
CA ALA A 86 -19.33 56.75 25.32
C ALA A 86 -19.03 55.24 25.39
N ILE A 87 -19.69 54.59 26.35
CA ILE A 87 -19.72 53.15 26.46
C ILE A 87 -21.14 52.67 26.23
N PHE A 88 -21.35 51.84 25.25
CA PHE A 88 -22.63 51.25 24.91
C PHE A 88 -22.66 49.79 25.27
N ASN A 89 -23.77 49.29 25.81
CA ASN A 89 -24.02 47.89 26.05
C ASN A 89 -25.06 47.37 25.05
N LEU A 90 -24.72 46.40 24.28
CA LEU A 90 -25.55 45.80 23.24
C LEU A 90 -25.78 44.31 23.62
N ASP A 91 -27.03 43.95 23.79
CA ASP A 91 -27.47 42.57 23.98
C ASP A 91 -27.98 42.03 22.64
N GLU A 92 -28.26 40.72 22.61
CA GLU A 92 -28.77 39.99 21.48
C GLU A 92 -30.00 40.66 20.82
N LYS A 93 -30.96 41.09 21.65
CA LYS A 93 -32.17 41.74 21.16
C LYS A 93 -31.88 43.05 20.45
N ILE A 94 -30.95 43.85 20.96
CA ILE A 94 -30.57 45.14 20.32
C ILE A 94 -29.83 44.89 19.01
N ILE A 95 -29.02 43.83 18.94
CA ILE A 95 -28.31 43.45 17.74
C ILE A 95 -29.28 43.02 16.64
N ASP A 96 -30.27 42.19 16.99
CA ASP A 96 -31.32 41.71 16.05
C ASP A 96 -32.21 42.86 15.53
N ASP A 97 -32.72 43.66 16.46
CA ASP A 97 -33.62 44.77 16.12
C ASP A 97 -33.00 45.81 15.14
N ASN A 98 -31.64 45.85 15.10
CA ASN A 98 -30.91 46.83 14.32
C ASN A 98 -30.09 46.24 13.13
N ASN A 99 -30.10 44.92 12.93
CA ASN A 99 -29.33 44.22 11.88
C ASN A 99 -27.84 44.60 11.89
N PHE A 100 -27.23 44.71 13.08
CA PHE A 100 -25.83 45.12 13.20
C PHE A 100 -24.85 44.10 12.67
N ILE A 101 -25.24 42.80 12.63
CA ILE A 101 -24.42 41.70 12.20
C ILE A 101 -25.23 40.84 11.22
N ASN A 102 -24.63 40.46 10.10
CA ASN A 102 -25.22 39.45 9.23
C ASN A 102 -24.96 38.05 9.80
N LEU A 103 -25.99 37.37 10.27
CA LEU A 103 -25.94 36.11 10.99
C LEU A 103 -26.41 34.91 10.13
N GLU A 104 -26.47 35.03 8.80
CA GLU A 104 -26.98 33.98 7.90
C GLU A 104 -26.29 32.61 8.07
N SER A 105 -25.06 32.61 8.54
CA SER A 105 -24.28 31.38 8.77
C SER A 105 -24.32 30.84 10.22
N ILE A 106 -25.13 31.49 11.08
CA ILE A 106 -25.21 31.17 12.50
C ILE A 106 -26.64 30.71 12.80
N SER A 107 -26.78 29.55 13.43
CA SER A 107 -28.09 28.97 13.76
C SER A 107 -28.62 29.42 15.11
N ASP A 108 -27.73 29.73 16.04
CA ASP A 108 -28.07 30.19 17.39
C ASP A 108 -26.89 30.96 17.99
N TYR A 109 -27.17 32.02 18.78
CA TYR A 109 -26.12 32.82 19.40
C TYR A 109 -26.55 33.48 20.69
N GLU A 110 -25.60 33.80 21.55
CA GLU A 110 -25.70 34.63 22.74
C GLU A 110 -24.57 35.66 22.70
N ILE A 111 -24.89 36.94 22.72
CA ILE A 111 -23.89 38.01 22.60
C ILE A 111 -24.07 39.04 23.72
N ASP A 112 -22.98 39.31 24.45
CA ASP A 112 -22.80 40.42 25.38
C ASP A 112 -21.69 41.33 24.83
N LEU A 113 -22.06 42.45 24.27
CA LEU A 113 -21.15 43.37 23.58
C LEU A 113 -21.14 44.75 24.27
N GLU A 114 -19.96 45.13 24.71
CA GLU A 114 -19.68 46.49 25.19
C GLU A 114 -18.88 47.25 24.16
N VAL A 115 -19.35 48.41 23.75
CA VAL A 115 -18.69 49.26 22.74
C VAL A 115 -18.21 50.56 23.39
N HIS A 116 -16.90 50.74 23.46
CA HIS A 116 -16.29 52.00 23.83
C HIS A 116 -16.03 52.82 22.56
N SER A 117 -16.77 53.88 22.36
CA SER A 117 -16.63 54.78 21.22
C SER A 117 -16.09 56.14 21.66
N LYS A 118 -15.07 56.64 20.98
CA LYS A 118 -14.54 57.96 21.15
C LYS A 118 -14.18 58.58 19.81
N GLY A 119 -14.42 59.88 19.69
CA GLY A 119 -14.11 60.55 18.45
C GLY A 119 -14.45 62.02 18.50
N TYR A 120 -14.58 62.62 17.31
CA TYR A 120 -15.08 63.98 17.20
C TYR A 120 -15.92 64.08 15.95
N PHE A 121 -16.83 65.05 16.01
CA PHE A 121 -17.59 65.55 14.84
C PHE A 121 -17.43 67.05 14.75
N ASP A 122 -17.59 67.63 13.57
CA ASP A 122 -17.60 69.06 13.46
C ASP A 122 -18.96 69.65 13.90
N THR A 123 -19.02 70.96 14.10
CA THR A 123 -20.24 71.61 14.52
C THR A 123 -21.38 71.51 13.53
N SER A 124 -21.13 71.04 12.29
CA SER A 124 -22.13 70.74 11.28
C SER A 124 -22.61 69.28 11.33
N LEU A 125 -22.06 68.46 12.19
CA LEU A 125 -22.30 67.01 12.32
C LEU A 125 -22.03 66.19 11.05
N LYS A 126 -21.22 66.70 10.11
CA LYS A 126 -21.00 66.07 8.79
C LYS A 126 -19.75 65.19 8.69
N ASN A 127 -18.74 65.44 9.56
CA ASN A 127 -17.49 64.66 9.52
C ASN A 127 -17.27 63.99 10.87
N LEU A 128 -17.66 62.72 10.99
CA LEU A 128 -17.45 61.93 12.18
C LEU A 128 -16.19 61.11 12.00
N GLU A 129 -15.12 61.38 12.78
CA GLU A 129 -13.97 60.48 12.95
C GLU A 129 -14.13 59.84 14.33
N ASN A 130 -14.12 58.51 14.33
CA ASN A 130 -14.27 57.75 15.59
C ASN A 130 -13.24 56.61 15.70
N LEU A 131 -12.91 56.33 16.94
CA LEU A 131 -12.14 55.17 17.35
C LEU A 131 -13.06 54.33 18.23
N ASN A 132 -13.28 53.09 17.85
CA ASN A 132 -14.12 52.18 18.60
C ASN A 132 -13.30 51.04 19.17
N LYS A 133 -13.66 50.61 20.38
CA LYS A 133 -13.22 49.39 20.99
C LYS A 133 -14.46 48.57 21.30
N TYR A 134 -14.52 47.37 20.71
CA TYR A 134 -15.61 46.41 20.93
C TYR A 134 -15.10 45.33 21.85
N ILE A 135 -15.86 45.02 22.91
CA ILE A 135 -15.53 44.04 23.92
C ILE A 135 -16.68 43.05 24.01
N PHE A 136 -16.48 41.85 23.44
CA PHE A 136 -17.41 40.74 23.62
C PHE A 136 -17.04 40.00 24.91
N LYS A 137 -18.05 39.74 25.76
CA LYS A 137 -17.87 39.08 27.04
C LYS A 137 -18.70 37.80 27.05
N LYS A 138 -18.02 36.62 27.19
CA LYS A 138 -18.68 35.32 27.31
C LYS A 138 -19.73 35.02 26.23
N SER A 139 -19.52 35.56 25.06
CA SER A 139 -20.40 35.31 23.95
C SER A 139 -20.27 33.89 23.43
N SER A 140 -21.31 33.36 22.78
CA SER A 140 -21.32 32.05 22.14
C SER A 140 -22.12 32.08 20.88
N PHE A 141 -21.80 31.20 19.90
CA PHE A 141 -22.62 30.94 18.76
C PHE A 141 -22.48 29.50 18.25
N ILE A 142 -23.50 29.03 17.57
CA ILE A 142 -23.54 27.73 16.91
C ILE A 142 -23.64 27.99 15.41
N THR A 143 -22.74 27.41 14.65
CA THR A 143 -22.77 27.52 13.18
C THR A 143 -23.92 26.70 12.59
N ASN A 144 -24.34 26.97 11.37
CA ASN A 144 -25.34 26.17 10.65
C ASN A 144 -24.94 24.69 10.46
N THR A 145 -23.66 24.36 10.66
CA THR A 145 -23.14 22.99 10.70
C THR A 145 -23.15 22.38 12.12
N GLU A 146 -23.88 23.01 13.05
CA GLU A 146 -23.99 22.60 14.45
C GLU A 146 -22.65 22.63 15.23
N TYR A 147 -21.67 23.40 14.76
CA TYR A 147 -20.37 23.51 15.43
C TYR A 147 -20.42 24.62 16.50
N PRO A 148 -20.33 24.29 17.79
CA PRO A 148 -20.43 25.28 18.85
C PRO A 148 -19.10 26.01 19.09
N ILE A 149 -19.14 27.33 19.17
CA ILE A 149 -18.04 28.18 19.63
C ILE A 149 -18.54 28.91 20.88
N LYS A 150 -17.92 28.67 22.02
CA LYS A 150 -18.38 29.14 23.35
C LYS A 150 -17.32 29.98 24.03
N ASN A 151 -17.73 30.67 25.11
CA ASN A 151 -16.85 31.47 25.95
C ASN A 151 -15.98 32.44 25.17
N ILE A 152 -16.58 33.10 24.16
CA ILE A 152 -15.86 34.05 23.32
C ILE A 152 -15.62 35.31 24.13
N GLU A 153 -14.35 35.61 24.36
CA GLU A 153 -13.90 36.90 24.83
C GLU A 153 -13.10 37.53 23.69
N LEU A 154 -13.58 38.66 23.19
CA LEU A 154 -13.00 39.31 22.01
C LEU A 154 -12.90 40.83 22.28
N VAL A 155 -11.73 41.38 22.06
CA VAL A 155 -11.47 42.80 22.11
C VAL A 155 -11.00 43.28 20.75
N LEU A 156 -11.80 44.11 20.07
CA LEU A 156 -11.44 44.72 18.82
C LEU A 156 -11.21 46.22 19.00
N ASN A 157 -10.20 46.78 18.37
CA ASN A 157 -9.92 48.21 18.32
C ASN A 157 -9.90 48.70 16.85
N THR A 158 -10.57 49.78 16.59
CA THR A 158 -10.47 50.46 15.29
C THR A 158 -9.48 51.62 15.37
N ASN A 159 -8.75 51.86 14.30
CA ASN A 159 -7.91 53.06 14.14
C ASN A 159 -8.53 54.05 13.17
N ILE A 160 -7.86 55.19 13.00
CA ILE A 160 -8.31 56.27 12.11
C ILE A 160 -8.39 55.82 10.63
N ASP A 161 -7.53 54.90 10.21
CA ASP A 161 -7.50 54.34 8.86
C ASP A 161 -8.56 53.25 8.65
N LYS A 162 -9.48 53.06 9.60
CA LYS A 162 -10.53 52.04 9.62
C LYS A 162 -9.97 50.58 9.68
N GLU A 163 -8.71 50.41 10.05
CA GLU A 163 -8.19 49.07 10.36
C GLU A 163 -8.76 48.61 11.69
N VAL A 164 -9.09 47.32 11.78
CA VAL A 164 -9.54 46.68 13.00
C VAL A 164 -8.49 45.66 13.47
N THR A 165 -8.00 45.84 14.68
CA THR A 165 -7.09 44.90 15.32
C THR A 165 -7.70 44.35 16.58
N GLY A 166 -7.46 43.09 16.89
CA GLY A 166 -8.00 42.52 18.14
C GLY A 166 -7.32 41.26 18.60
N ILE A 167 -7.71 40.87 19.79
CA ILE A 167 -7.34 39.61 20.41
C ILE A 167 -8.59 38.89 20.89
N PHE A 168 -8.56 37.56 20.83
CA PHE A 168 -9.69 36.75 21.28
C PHE A 168 -9.25 35.53 22.06
N THR A 169 -10.14 35.00 22.88
CA THR A 169 -10.16 33.64 23.40
C THR A 169 -11.52 33.04 23.12
N ALA A 170 -11.57 31.75 22.84
CA ALA A 170 -12.81 31.02 22.61
C ALA A 170 -12.62 29.54 22.92
N SER A 171 -13.72 28.85 23.24
CA SER A 171 -13.75 27.42 23.41
C SER A 171 -14.43 26.79 22.19
N ILE A 172 -13.71 25.92 21.47
CA ILE A 172 -14.26 25.01 20.46
C ILE A 172 -14.28 23.60 21.01
N PRO A 173 -14.96 22.62 20.40
CA PRO A 173 -14.93 21.26 20.89
C PRO A 173 -13.50 20.77 21.14
N ASP A 174 -13.28 20.23 22.33
CA ASP A 174 -12.03 19.64 22.81
C ASP A 174 -10.84 20.59 23.04
N GLN A 175 -10.96 21.91 22.81
CA GLN A 175 -9.88 22.85 23.10
C GLN A 175 -10.31 24.30 23.27
N ASP A 176 -9.51 25.01 24.08
CA ASP A 176 -9.55 26.47 24.16
C ASP A 176 -8.54 27.06 23.18
N ILE A 177 -8.97 28.04 22.39
CA ILE A 177 -8.15 28.75 21.41
C ILE A 177 -7.96 30.22 21.84
N LYS A 178 -6.82 30.77 21.46
CA LYS A 178 -6.52 32.19 21.63
C LYS A 178 -5.82 32.71 20.38
N GLY A 179 -6.09 33.95 20.06
CA GLY A 179 -5.51 34.47 18.84
C GLY A 179 -5.64 35.98 18.69
N SER A 180 -5.34 36.41 17.47
CA SER A 180 -5.46 37.82 17.05
C SER A 180 -6.24 37.96 15.76
N ILE A 181 -6.86 39.10 15.59
CA ILE A 181 -7.64 39.50 14.44
C ILE A 181 -7.04 40.76 13.85
N LEU A 182 -6.93 40.80 12.54
CA LEU A 182 -6.59 41.98 11.76
C LEU A 182 -7.55 42.09 10.57
N PHE A 183 -8.27 43.18 10.49
CA PHE A 183 -9.06 43.54 9.32
C PHE A 183 -8.50 44.80 8.70
N LYS A 184 -8.10 44.75 7.44
CA LYS A 184 -7.48 45.83 6.69
C LYS A 184 -7.77 45.69 5.21
N ASN A 185 -8.21 46.77 4.54
CA ASN A 185 -8.47 46.76 3.09
C ASN A 185 -9.36 45.59 2.63
N GLU A 186 -10.47 45.37 3.31
CA GLU A 186 -11.43 44.28 3.07
C GLU A 186 -10.87 42.86 3.31
N ASN A 187 -9.67 42.75 3.83
CA ASN A 187 -9.06 41.46 4.21
C ASN A 187 -9.18 41.23 5.69
N LEU A 188 -9.76 40.08 6.08
CA LEU A 188 -9.78 39.60 7.46
C LEU A 188 -8.72 38.51 7.65
N THR A 189 -7.83 38.75 8.57
CA THR A 189 -6.81 37.76 8.96
C THR A 189 -7.00 37.39 10.43
N ILE A 190 -7.16 36.09 10.71
CA ILE A 190 -7.26 35.54 12.05
C ILE A 190 -6.07 34.63 12.29
N ARG A 191 -5.32 34.83 13.37
CA ARG A 191 -4.17 33.99 13.76
C ARG A 191 -4.48 33.30 15.09
N SER A 192 -4.30 31.98 15.15
CA SER A 192 -4.54 31.19 16.36
C SER A 192 -3.65 29.97 16.41
N GLY A 193 -3.41 29.45 17.62
CA GLY A 193 -2.91 28.11 17.84
C GLY A 193 -4.07 27.10 17.84
N LEU A 194 -3.93 26.01 17.10
CA LEU A 194 -4.91 24.92 17.00
C LEU A 194 -4.24 23.62 17.39
N LYS A 195 -4.85 22.85 18.27
CA LYS A 195 -4.34 21.53 18.67
C LYS A 195 -5.14 20.44 17.98
N PHE A 196 -4.43 19.51 17.35
CA PHE A 196 -5.03 18.37 16.66
C PHE A 196 -4.53 17.07 17.28
N ASN A 197 -5.46 16.17 17.55
CA ASN A 197 -5.12 14.78 17.87
C ASN A 197 -4.81 14.06 16.56
N MET A 198 -3.53 13.82 16.31
CA MET A 198 -3.03 13.25 15.05
C MET A 198 -3.56 11.85 14.77
N ASN A 199 -3.92 11.09 15.80
CA ASN A 199 -4.52 9.76 15.66
C ASN A 199 -5.89 9.79 14.97
N GLN A 200 -6.59 10.94 14.99
CA GLN A 200 -7.92 11.08 14.39
C GLN A 200 -7.87 11.56 12.94
N ILE A 201 -6.73 12.12 12.50
CA ILE A 201 -6.60 12.72 11.15
C ILE A 201 -6.33 11.64 10.11
N VAL A 202 -5.50 10.65 10.43
CA VAL A 202 -5.13 9.56 9.52
C VAL A 202 -5.26 8.24 10.26
N ASN A 203 -6.21 7.43 9.83
CA ASN A 203 -6.45 6.10 10.39
C ASN A 203 -6.34 5.03 9.29
N TYR A 204 -5.13 4.87 8.76
CA TYR A 204 -4.75 3.74 7.90
C TYR A 204 -3.79 2.85 8.67
N ASP A 205 -4.28 2.24 9.75
CA ASP A 205 -3.50 1.54 10.79
C ASP A 205 -2.45 0.53 10.26
N GLN A 206 -2.65 0.00 9.06
CA GLN A 206 -1.72 -0.95 8.46
C GLN A 206 -0.52 -0.28 7.74
N TYR A 207 -0.71 0.93 7.19
CA TYR A 207 0.29 1.54 6.30
C TYR A 207 0.88 2.84 6.83
N LEU A 208 0.08 3.63 7.53
CA LEU A 208 0.47 4.94 8.06
C LEU A 208 -0.29 5.24 9.34
N LYS A 209 0.44 5.46 10.42
CA LYS A 209 -0.09 5.82 11.73
C LYS A 209 0.57 7.09 12.22
N LEU A 210 -0.24 8.10 12.51
CA LEU A 210 0.17 9.32 13.19
C LEU A 210 -0.24 9.22 14.67
N ASN A 211 0.63 9.56 15.60
CA ASN A 211 0.34 9.48 17.01
C ASN A 211 0.89 10.71 17.77
N GLY A 212 0.01 11.42 18.47
CA GLY A 212 0.36 12.57 19.28
C GLY A 212 -0.69 13.67 19.28
N LEU A 213 -0.51 14.64 20.16
CA LEU A 213 -1.26 15.88 20.19
C LEU A 213 -0.36 17.01 19.71
N GLU A 214 -0.61 17.54 18.52
CA GLU A 214 0.24 18.52 17.86
C GLU A 214 -0.42 19.90 17.83
N GLU A 215 0.37 20.94 18.05
CA GLU A 215 -0.07 22.33 17.95
C GLU A 215 0.35 22.94 16.61
N PHE A 216 -0.63 23.46 15.88
CA PHE A 216 -0.42 24.18 14.63
C PHE A 216 -0.66 25.67 14.85
N ARG A 217 0.20 26.49 14.30
CA ARG A 217 -0.07 27.92 14.12
C ARG A 217 -0.94 28.09 12.91
N GLY A 218 -2.19 28.54 13.12
CA GLY A 218 -3.16 28.73 12.07
C GLY A 218 -3.27 30.23 11.69
N VAL A 219 -3.36 30.48 10.39
CA VAL A 219 -3.68 31.78 9.81
C VAL A 219 -4.84 31.61 8.85
N LEU A 220 -6.03 32.07 9.24
CA LEU A 220 -7.21 32.12 8.41
C LEU A 220 -7.26 33.49 7.73
N ASN A 221 -7.35 33.53 6.39
CA ASN A 221 -7.50 34.75 5.62
C ASN A 221 -8.82 34.68 4.85
N ILE A 222 -9.58 35.76 4.94
CA ILE A 222 -10.83 35.94 4.21
C ILE A 222 -10.66 37.20 3.36
N ASN A 223 -10.78 37.07 2.04
CA ASN A 223 -10.67 38.13 1.08
C ASN A 223 -11.72 37.91 -0.02
N ASN A 224 -12.69 38.86 -0.13
CA ASN A 224 -13.72 38.85 -1.16
C ASN A 224 -14.32 37.45 -1.42
N ASP A 225 -14.92 36.82 -0.42
CA ASP A 225 -15.54 35.50 -0.46
C ASP A 225 -14.58 34.31 -0.56
N ILE A 226 -13.28 34.54 -0.74
CA ILE A 226 -12.28 33.46 -0.73
C ILE A 226 -11.73 33.29 0.69
N VAL A 227 -11.96 32.11 1.24
CA VAL A 227 -11.48 31.75 2.56
C VAL A 227 -10.31 30.79 2.43
N SER A 228 -9.15 31.13 2.99
CA SER A 228 -7.96 30.29 2.99
C SER A 228 -7.41 30.08 4.40
N LEU A 229 -6.83 28.91 4.65
CA LEU A 229 -6.24 28.52 5.92
C LEU A 229 -4.81 28.05 5.72
N ASP A 230 -3.88 28.69 6.39
CA ASP A 230 -2.49 28.31 6.44
C ASP A 230 -2.18 27.74 7.84
N LEU A 231 -1.68 26.51 7.90
CA LEU A 231 -1.28 25.83 9.13
C LEU A 231 0.21 25.53 9.10
N GLU A 232 0.91 25.77 10.20
CA GLU A 232 2.34 25.50 10.35
C GLU A 232 2.59 24.83 11.70
N SER A 233 3.36 23.72 11.68
CA SER A 233 3.87 23.03 12.87
C SER A 233 5.23 22.42 12.63
N ASP A 234 5.99 22.19 13.68
CA ASP A 234 7.25 21.43 13.64
C ASP A 234 7.01 19.92 13.85
N LEU A 235 5.79 19.49 14.03
CA LEU A 235 5.36 18.11 14.32
C LEU A 235 6.19 17.45 15.45
N SER A 236 6.72 18.23 16.39
CA SER A 236 7.63 17.74 17.43
C SER A 236 6.96 16.77 18.40
N ASN A 237 5.65 16.91 18.62
CA ASN A 237 4.87 16.05 19.51
C ASN A 237 4.24 14.83 18.80
N THR A 238 4.46 14.71 17.52
CA THR A 238 3.89 13.64 16.69
C THR A 238 4.93 12.62 16.30
N SER A 239 4.65 11.32 16.48
CA SER A 239 5.37 10.23 15.83
C SER A 239 4.62 9.80 14.58
N ILE A 240 5.39 9.41 13.54
CA ILE A 240 4.88 8.86 12.28
C ILE A 240 5.48 7.47 12.14
N THR A 241 4.63 6.46 12.02
CA THR A 241 5.02 5.08 11.76
C THR A 241 4.42 4.64 10.44
N SER A 242 5.24 4.14 9.52
CA SER A 242 4.84 3.73 8.18
C SER A 242 5.59 2.47 7.74
N VAL A 243 4.98 1.70 6.83
CA VAL A 243 5.66 0.62 6.09
C VAL A 243 6.75 1.17 5.16
N ILE A 244 6.68 2.45 4.80
CA ILE A 244 7.71 3.17 4.05
C ILE A 244 8.65 3.82 5.06
N ASP A 245 9.87 3.28 5.19
CA ASP A 245 10.85 3.71 6.20
C ASP A 245 11.18 5.21 6.12
N ASP A 246 11.21 5.79 4.92
CA ASP A 246 11.48 7.21 4.67
C ASP A 246 10.40 8.18 5.22
N LEU A 247 9.22 7.68 5.58
CA LEU A 247 8.16 8.44 6.25
C LEU A 247 8.22 8.36 7.78
N ASN A 248 8.99 7.43 8.33
CA ASN A 248 9.06 7.24 9.78
C ASN A 248 9.69 8.44 10.48
N LYS A 249 9.12 8.82 11.62
CA LYS A 249 9.57 9.93 12.43
C LYS A 249 9.29 9.67 13.91
N ASP A 250 10.31 9.79 14.72
CA ASP A 250 10.16 9.68 16.16
C ASP A 250 9.61 10.98 16.77
N LYS A 251 8.85 10.82 17.87
CA LYS A 251 8.45 11.95 18.72
C LYS A 251 9.70 12.65 19.28
N GLY A 252 9.67 13.99 19.29
CA GLY A 252 10.80 14.81 19.69
C GLY A 252 11.70 15.28 18.54
N THR A 253 11.58 14.69 17.35
CA THR A 253 12.24 15.19 16.14
C THR A 253 11.40 16.27 15.46
N ASN A 254 12.04 17.35 15.03
CA ASN A 254 11.36 18.44 14.33
C ASN A 254 11.21 18.12 12.85
N LEU A 255 9.98 18.24 12.35
CA LEU A 255 9.64 18.15 10.93
C LEU A 255 8.75 19.34 10.58
N LYS A 256 9.36 20.48 10.23
CA LYS A 256 8.60 21.68 9.87
C LYS A 256 7.67 21.38 8.71
N THR A 257 6.37 21.43 8.99
CA THR A 257 5.29 21.10 8.07
C THR A 257 4.36 22.29 7.89
N THR A 258 4.04 22.62 6.65
CA THR A 258 3.05 23.63 6.29
C THR A 258 1.91 22.96 5.52
N ILE A 259 0.68 23.34 5.85
CA ILE A 259 -0.53 22.92 5.16
C ILE A 259 -1.25 24.20 4.73
N ASN A 260 -1.42 24.41 3.44
CA ASN A 260 -2.15 25.54 2.91
C ASN A 260 -3.44 25.03 2.27
N ILE A 261 -4.56 25.50 2.76
CA ILE A 261 -5.89 25.21 2.22
C ILE A 261 -6.38 26.48 1.55
N ARG A 262 -6.63 26.42 0.25
CA ARG A 262 -7.11 27.54 -0.55
C ARG A 262 -8.57 27.31 -0.91
N ASP A 263 -9.37 28.33 -0.81
CA ASP A 263 -10.80 28.33 -1.10
C ASP A 263 -11.55 27.22 -0.35
N LEU A 264 -11.91 27.46 0.91
CA LEU A 264 -12.63 26.48 1.73
C LEU A 264 -13.97 26.02 1.14
N SER A 265 -14.53 26.75 0.18
CA SER A 265 -15.74 26.35 -0.54
C SER A 265 -15.46 25.28 -1.60
N ASN A 266 -14.28 25.35 -2.23
CA ASN A 266 -13.76 24.37 -3.20
C ASN A 266 -12.29 24.08 -2.86
N PRO A 267 -12.02 23.31 -1.80
CA PRO A 267 -10.72 23.28 -1.18
C PRO A 267 -9.65 22.63 -2.03
N THR A 268 -8.53 23.32 -2.16
CA THR A 268 -7.28 22.76 -2.65
C THR A 268 -6.26 22.74 -1.51
N TYR A 269 -5.50 21.66 -1.42
CA TYR A 269 -4.57 21.42 -0.32
C TYR A 269 -3.14 21.39 -0.85
N LEU A 270 -2.26 22.15 -0.21
CA LEU A 270 -0.82 22.08 -0.45
C LEU A 270 -0.15 21.73 0.87
N ILE A 271 0.44 20.55 0.93
CA ILE A 271 1.19 20.04 2.08
C ILE A 271 2.67 20.03 1.74
N LYS A 272 3.49 20.60 2.61
CA LYS A 272 4.94 20.68 2.37
C LYS A 272 5.73 20.52 3.67
N ASN A 273 6.73 19.64 3.62
CA ASN A 273 7.82 19.57 4.60
C ASN A 273 9.14 19.25 3.90
N SER A 274 10.18 18.88 4.64
CA SER A 274 11.48 18.52 4.05
C SER A 274 11.44 17.29 3.15
N ASN A 275 10.52 16.36 3.41
CA ASN A 275 10.47 15.05 2.77
C ASN A 275 9.26 14.91 1.82
N VAL A 276 8.17 15.60 2.13
CA VAL A 276 6.89 15.46 1.43
C VAL A 276 6.48 16.77 0.80
N LYS A 277 6.03 16.70 -0.46
CA LYS A 277 5.33 17.76 -1.17
C LYS A 277 4.06 17.16 -1.78
N SER A 278 2.91 17.75 -1.49
CA SER A 278 1.64 17.27 -2.03
C SER A 278 0.75 18.44 -2.39
N TYR A 279 0.12 18.34 -3.54
CA TYR A 279 -0.97 19.22 -3.96
C TYR A 279 -2.16 18.35 -4.29
N ILE A 280 -3.31 18.66 -3.68
CA ILE A 280 -4.59 17.99 -3.95
C ILE A 280 -5.55 19.07 -4.41
N GLY A 281 -5.93 19.00 -5.66
CA GLY A 281 -6.88 19.91 -6.30
C GLY A 281 -8.29 19.32 -6.36
N LEU A 282 -9.15 20.03 -7.11
CA LEU A 282 -10.51 19.57 -7.38
C LEU A 282 -10.51 18.27 -8.18
N ASN A 283 -11.56 17.45 -8.01
CA ASN A 283 -11.75 16.18 -8.72
C ASN A 283 -10.61 15.16 -8.53
N ASN A 284 -9.97 15.16 -7.36
CA ASN A 284 -8.83 14.29 -7.05
C ASN A 284 -7.65 14.47 -8.03
N SER A 285 -7.47 15.68 -8.58
CA SER A 285 -6.30 16.02 -9.38
C SER A 285 -5.15 16.50 -8.49
N GLY A 286 -3.92 16.35 -8.96
CA GLY A 286 -2.76 16.85 -8.21
C GLY A 286 -1.60 15.86 -8.14
N TYR A 287 -0.81 15.97 -7.08
CA TYR A 287 0.33 15.08 -6.88
C TYR A 287 0.66 14.85 -5.40
N PHE A 288 1.33 13.74 -5.14
CA PHE A 288 2.06 13.45 -3.91
C PHE A 288 3.51 13.14 -4.27
N SER A 289 4.46 13.77 -3.59
CA SER A 289 5.89 13.51 -3.77
C SER A 289 6.56 13.25 -2.44
N LEU A 290 7.33 12.17 -2.38
CA LEU A 290 8.23 11.83 -1.28
C LEU A 290 9.68 11.92 -1.78
N GLY A 291 10.50 12.75 -1.12
CA GLY A 291 11.85 13.09 -1.56
C GLY A 291 11.88 14.20 -2.64
N ASN A 292 13.08 14.53 -3.12
CA ASN A 292 13.31 15.74 -3.94
C ASN A 292 13.73 15.46 -5.38
N ASN A 293 13.77 14.17 -5.81
CA ASN A 293 14.31 13.83 -7.13
C ASN A 293 13.43 14.21 -8.31
N TYR A 294 12.16 14.57 -8.06
CA TYR A 294 11.15 14.85 -9.10
C TYR A 294 10.70 16.31 -9.17
N ASP A 295 11.46 17.24 -8.58
CA ASP A 295 11.05 18.65 -8.52
C ASP A 295 10.87 19.29 -9.91
N LYS A 296 11.65 18.85 -10.91
CA LYS A 296 11.55 19.35 -12.28
C LYS A 296 10.29 18.83 -12.98
N GLU A 297 9.99 17.56 -12.82
CA GLU A 297 8.81 16.91 -13.37
C GLU A 297 7.54 17.51 -12.78
N ILE A 298 7.52 17.74 -11.47
CA ILE A 298 6.41 18.36 -10.75
C ILE A 298 6.14 19.78 -11.28
N GLN A 299 7.19 20.56 -11.58
CA GLN A 299 7.04 21.92 -12.13
C GLN A 299 6.44 21.94 -13.54
N GLN A 300 6.59 20.86 -14.30
CA GLN A 300 6.09 20.72 -15.67
C GLN A 300 4.72 20.02 -15.75
N LEU A 301 4.20 19.54 -14.61
CA LEU A 301 2.97 18.77 -14.55
C LEU A 301 1.75 19.68 -14.78
N ASP A 302 0.82 19.24 -15.65
CA ASP A 302 -0.52 19.84 -15.70
C ASP A 302 -1.40 19.21 -14.59
N TYR A 303 -1.62 19.94 -13.52
CA TYR A 303 -2.39 19.48 -12.35
C TYR A 303 -3.88 19.20 -12.63
N ARG A 304 -4.36 19.42 -13.86
CA ARG A 304 -5.77 19.21 -14.24
C ARG A 304 -6.05 17.78 -14.68
N GLU A 305 -5.03 16.97 -14.98
CA GLU A 305 -5.13 15.67 -15.61
C GLU A 305 -5.02 14.48 -14.63
N GLY A 306 -5.62 14.58 -13.44
CA GLY A 306 -5.66 13.50 -12.46
C GLY A 306 -4.55 13.56 -11.42
N PHE A 307 -4.28 12.44 -10.75
CA PHE A 307 -3.37 12.39 -9.61
C PHE A 307 -2.08 11.63 -9.94
N HIS A 308 -0.94 12.18 -9.53
CA HIS A 308 0.38 11.64 -9.79
C HIS A 308 1.13 11.37 -8.48
N ILE A 309 1.86 10.27 -8.42
CA ILE A 309 2.67 9.89 -7.26
C ILE A 309 4.15 9.82 -7.67
N PHE A 310 5.01 10.51 -6.93
CA PHE A 310 6.46 10.53 -7.12
C PHE A 310 7.15 10.06 -5.84
N LEU A 311 7.94 9.00 -5.90
CA LEU A 311 8.59 8.40 -4.74
C LEU A 311 10.09 8.33 -4.94
N SER A 312 10.85 8.91 -4.01
CA SER A 312 12.30 8.75 -3.92
C SER A 312 12.61 8.10 -2.59
N LEU A 313 12.82 6.79 -2.61
CA LEU A 313 12.93 5.97 -1.42
C LEU A 313 14.37 5.50 -1.23
N ASN A 314 14.85 5.51 0.01
CA ASN A 314 16.11 4.86 0.34
C ASN A 314 15.94 3.35 0.38
N ARG A 315 14.82 2.87 0.91
CA ARG A 315 14.51 1.45 1.01
C ARG A 315 13.02 1.18 0.85
N LEU A 316 12.69 0.09 0.16
CA LEU A 316 11.34 -0.46 0.10
C LEU A 316 11.40 -1.97 0.29
N ASP A 317 10.65 -2.48 1.27
CA ASP A 317 10.48 -3.90 1.52
C ASP A 317 9.05 -4.32 1.14
N THR A 318 8.92 -5.04 0.03
CA THR A 318 7.61 -5.45 -0.46
C THR A 318 6.92 -6.47 0.43
N ASN A 319 7.66 -7.20 1.27
CA ASN A 319 7.08 -8.16 2.22
C ASN A 319 6.25 -7.48 3.32
N LYS A 320 6.48 -6.17 3.54
CA LYS A 320 5.70 -5.36 4.49
C LYS A 320 4.43 -4.78 3.89
N ILE A 321 4.25 -4.90 2.56
CA ILE A 321 3.11 -4.31 1.84
C ILE A 321 2.10 -5.43 1.56
N SER A 322 0.95 -5.38 2.19
CA SER A 322 -0.17 -6.26 1.84
C SER A 322 -1.01 -5.59 0.76
N PHE A 323 -1.16 -6.24 -0.38
CA PHE A 323 -2.05 -5.79 -1.44
C PHE A 323 -3.46 -6.30 -1.14
N SER A 324 -4.37 -5.42 -0.71
CA SER A 324 -5.77 -5.79 -0.59
C SER A 324 -6.48 -5.64 -1.94
N ASN A 325 -7.39 -6.56 -2.25
CA ASN A 325 -8.24 -6.53 -3.46
C ASN A 325 -9.21 -5.33 -3.52
N GLN A 326 -9.12 -4.39 -2.59
CA GLN A 326 -9.91 -3.14 -2.62
C GLN A 326 -9.37 -2.09 -3.62
N ALA A 327 -8.53 -2.48 -4.56
CA ALA A 327 -8.05 -1.62 -5.66
C ALA A 327 -9.18 -1.04 -6.55
N ASN A 328 -10.43 -1.29 -6.22
CA ASN A 328 -11.60 -0.92 -7.04
C ASN A 328 -11.92 0.56 -7.14
N LYS A 329 -11.12 1.49 -6.63
CA LYS A 329 -11.37 2.95 -6.81
C LYS A 329 -10.11 3.82 -6.76
N LEU A 330 -9.10 3.52 -7.50
CA LEU A 330 -8.07 4.51 -7.85
C LEU A 330 -8.57 5.41 -9.00
N SER A 331 -9.85 5.81 -8.95
CA SER A 331 -10.39 6.74 -9.93
C SER A 331 -9.63 8.07 -9.84
N GLY A 332 -8.96 8.44 -10.92
CA GLY A 332 -8.15 9.67 -10.99
C GLY A 332 -6.65 9.48 -10.83
N LEU A 333 -6.13 8.31 -10.45
CA LEU A 333 -4.68 8.05 -10.48
C LEU A 333 -4.22 7.89 -11.93
N VAL A 334 -3.24 8.70 -12.33
CA VAL A 334 -2.69 8.73 -13.69
C VAL A 334 -1.32 8.08 -13.75
N SER A 335 -0.43 8.38 -12.79
CA SER A 335 0.89 7.78 -12.80
C SER A 335 1.53 7.64 -11.42
N ILE A 336 2.40 6.64 -11.32
CA ILE A 336 3.34 6.48 -10.21
C ILE A 336 4.75 6.40 -10.81
N LYS A 337 5.65 7.27 -10.36
CA LYS A 337 7.08 7.21 -10.68
C LYS A 337 7.88 7.05 -9.42
N SER A 338 8.77 6.08 -9.38
CA SER A 338 9.60 5.88 -8.21
C SER A 338 11.06 5.59 -8.55
N LYS A 339 11.95 6.04 -7.67
CA LYS A 339 13.38 5.71 -7.62
C LYS A 339 13.66 5.15 -6.24
N ILE A 340 14.13 3.91 -6.19
CA ILE A 340 14.34 3.16 -4.97
C ILE A 340 15.80 2.73 -4.93
N LYS A 341 16.55 3.17 -3.91
CA LYS A 341 17.96 2.79 -3.79
C LYS A 341 18.15 1.34 -3.41
N GLU A 342 17.32 0.82 -2.51
CA GLU A 342 17.32 -0.57 -2.06
C GLU A 342 15.90 -1.12 -2.07
N LEU A 343 15.61 -2.04 -2.99
CA LEU A 343 14.34 -2.77 -3.09
C LEU A 343 14.53 -4.19 -2.59
N ASN A 344 13.81 -4.58 -1.55
CA ASN A 344 13.71 -5.97 -1.12
C ASN A 344 12.43 -6.58 -1.70
N PHE A 345 12.60 -7.57 -2.58
CA PHE A 345 11.53 -8.25 -3.29
C PHE A 345 11.80 -9.76 -3.32
N PHE A 346 10.92 -10.58 -2.75
CA PHE A 346 11.08 -12.05 -2.63
C PHE A 346 12.48 -12.45 -2.13
N GLU A 347 12.91 -11.90 -0.99
CA GLU A 347 14.23 -12.15 -0.39
C GLU A 347 15.45 -11.69 -1.20
N ASN A 348 15.22 -11.13 -2.39
CA ASN A 348 16.27 -10.52 -3.20
C ASN A 348 16.36 -9.03 -2.89
N THR A 349 17.58 -8.51 -2.93
CA THR A 349 17.84 -7.08 -2.79
C THR A 349 18.34 -6.53 -4.11
N TYR A 350 17.61 -5.56 -4.65
CA TYR A 350 17.94 -4.86 -5.89
C TYR A 350 18.30 -3.41 -5.59
N ASN A 351 19.37 -2.93 -6.17
CA ASN A 351 19.83 -1.56 -5.98
C ASN A 351 19.44 -0.67 -7.16
N ASP A 352 19.20 0.61 -6.86
CA ASP A 352 18.93 1.68 -7.84
C ASP A 352 17.82 1.32 -8.84
N GLN A 353 16.65 0.94 -8.32
CA GLN A 353 15.48 0.58 -9.12
C GLN A 353 14.65 1.80 -9.46
N GLU A 354 14.22 1.90 -10.72
CA GLU A 354 13.26 2.89 -11.21
C GLU A 354 11.97 2.18 -11.65
N PHE A 355 10.83 2.71 -11.23
CA PHE A 355 9.51 2.24 -11.65
C PHE A 355 8.71 3.40 -12.25
N GLU A 356 8.04 3.13 -13.34
CA GLU A 356 7.04 4.01 -13.91
C GLU A 356 5.77 3.23 -14.19
N ILE A 357 4.65 3.62 -13.58
CA ILE A 357 3.34 2.99 -13.74
C ILE A 357 2.37 4.06 -14.26
N ASN A 358 1.73 3.79 -15.37
CA ASN A 358 0.75 4.67 -15.98
C ASN A 358 -0.61 3.97 -16.00
N PHE A 359 -1.65 4.69 -15.59
CA PHE A 359 -3.02 4.23 -15.53
C PHE A 359 -3.86 4.95 -16.59
N LYS A 360 -4.59 4.19 -17.39
CA LYS A 360 -5.49 4.73 -18.40
C LYS A 360 -6.80 3.96 -18.39
N GLY A 361 -7.75 4.43 -17.61
CA GLY A 361 -8.94 3.64 -17.31
C GLY A 361 -8.57 2.39 -16.53
N ASN A 362 -8.97 1.22 -17.03
CA ASN A 362 -8.60 -0.08 -16.46
C ASN A 362 -7.25 -0.62 -16.98
N ASN A 363 -6.63 0.06 -17.95
CA ASN A 363 -5.33 -0.34 -18.47
C ASN A 363 -4.20 0.12 -17.54
N ILE A 364 -3.20 -0.75 -17.34
CA ILE A 364 -2.00 -0.45 -16.58
C ILE A 364 -0.80 -0.75 -17.48
N ASP A 365 0.07 0.25 -17.65
CA ASP A 365 1.37 0.11 -18.25
C ASP A 365 2.42 0.41 -17.18
N ALA A 366 3.19 -0.60 -16.78
CA ALA A 366 4.26 -0.45 -15.80
C ALA A 366 5.60 -0.87 -16.40
N THR A 367 6.63 -0.09 -16.16
CA THR A 367 8.01 -0.41 -16.48
C THR A 367 8.84 -0.39 -15.21
N PHE A 368 9.78 -1.30 -15.11
CA PHE A 368 10.77 -1.30 -14.05
C PHE A 368 12.15 -1.56 -14.63
N SER A 369 13.12 -0.83 -14.16
CA SER A 369 14.48 -0.90 -14.67
C SER A 369 15.51 -0.66 -13.58
N GLY A 370 16.60 -1.40 -13.65
CA GLY A 370 17.72 -1.32 -12.74
C GLY A 370 18.88 -2.14 -13.26
N LYS A 371 19.85 -2.40 -12.40
CA LYS A 371 21.00 -3.20 -12.77
C LYS A 371 20.66 -4.68 -12.95
N ASP A 372 19.84 -5.22 -12.02
CA ASP A 372 19.62 -6.67 -11.89
C ASP A 372 18.13 -7.05 -11.94
N LEU A 373 17.20 -6.09 -12.14
CA LEU A 373 15.76 -6.32 -12.29
C LEU A 373 15.16 -5.38 -13.33
N ASN A 374 14.71 -5.94 -14.46
CA ASN A 374 14.15 -5.17 -15.57
C ASN A 374 12.91 -5.85 -16.14
N GLY A 375 11.93 -5.04 -16.55
CA GLY A 375 10.74 -5.59 -17.19
C GLY A 375 9.63 -4.59 -17.44
N ILE A 376 8.54 -5.15 -17.98
CA ILE A 376 7.32 -4.42 -18.33
C ILE A 376 6.12 -5.25 -17.88
N ILE A 377 5.14 -4.61 -17.27
CA ILE A 377 3.85 -5.20 -16.94
C ILE A 377 2.78 -4.42 -17.68
N LYS A 378 1.91 -5.11 -18.39
CA LYS A 378 0.74 -4.53 -19.05
C LYS A 378 -0.51 -5.26 -18.62
N VAL A 379 -1.51 -4.52 -18.20
CA VAL A 379 -2.85 -5.03 -17.91
C VAL A 379 -3.82 -4.33 -18.86
N ASP A 380 -4.61 -5.10 -19.60
CA ASP A 380 -5.61 -4.56 -20.52
C ASP A 380 -6.99 -4.38 -19.87
N GLU A 381 -7.95 -3.85 -20.62
CA GLU A 381 -9.32 -3.60 -20.15
C GLU A 381 -10.06 -4.87 -19.69
N THR A 382 -9.63 -6.05 -20.15
CA THR A 382 -10.20 -7.34 -19.77
C THR A 382 -9.62 -7.90 -18.49
N GLY A 383 -8.57 -7.26 -17.94
CA GLY A 383 -7.80 -7.75 -16.80
C GLY A 383 -6.71 -8.75 -17.18
N PHE A 384 -6.49 -9.01 -18.49
CA PHE A 384 -5.38 -9.84 -18.93
C PHE A 384 -4.05 -9.13 -18.65
N MET A 385 -3.16 -9.82 -17.94
CA MET A 385 -1.84 -9.31 -17.56
C MET A 385 -0.74 -9.91 -18.43
N ARG A 386 0.12 -9.10 -19.00
CA ARG A 386 1.36 -9.52 -19.62
C ARG A 386 2.54 -9.01 -18.81
N ILE A 387 3.44 -9.92 -18.44
CA ILE A 387 4.67 -9.64 -17.70
C ILE A 387 5.85 -10.03 -18.57
N ASP A 388 6.62 -9.07 -19.03
CA ASP A 388 7.87 -9.29 -19.75
C ASP A 388 9.04 -8.92 -18.82
N VAL A 389 9.91 -9.88 -18.50
CA VAL A 389 11.10 -9.71 -17.64
C VAL A 389 12.35 -10.02 -18.46
N PHE A 390 13.38 -9.21 -18.36
CA PHE A 390 14.60 -9.39 -19.13
C PHE A 390 15.85 -8.95 -18.37
N ASP A 391 16.98 -9.59 -18.67
CA ASP A 391 18.28 -9.28 -18.10
C ASP A 391 18.21 -9.13 -16.56
N THR A 392 17.57 -10.10 -15.93
CA THR A 392 17.23 -10.05 -14.50
C THR A 392 17.97 -11.15 -13.75
N LYS A 393 18.48 -10.80 -12.56
CA LYS A 393 19.03 -11.78 -11.63
C LYS A 393 18.03 -12.02 -10.50
N PHE A 394 17.64 -13.28 -10.32
CA PHE A 394 16.68 -13.68 -9.29
C PHE A 394 17.17 -14.92 -8.54
N GLU A 395 17.35 -14.83 -7.24
CA GLU A 395 17.78 -15.96 -6.40
C GLU A 395 16.60 -16.49 -5.59
N PHE A 396 16.20 -17.72 -5.84
CA PHE A 396 15.27 -18.45 -4.99
C PHE A 396 16.03 -19.07 -3.81
N LYS A 397 15.89 -18.57 -2.63
CA LYS A 397 16.45 -19.17 -1.40
C LYS A 397 15.46 -20.16 -0.79
N GLY A 398 15.21 -21.25 -1.52
CA GLY A 398 14.27 -22.28 -1.10
C GLY A 398 12.81 -21.81 -1.20
N LEU A 399 11.98 -22.57 -1.90
CA LEU A 399 10.55 -22.52 -1.67
C LEU A 399 10.29 -23.31 -0.36
N ASP A 400 10.67 -22.76 0.77
CA ASP A 400 9.88 -23.03 1.95
C ASP A 400 8.50 -22.51 1.60
N ILE A 401 7.65 -23.40 1.12
CA ILE A 401 6.21 -23.23 1.14
C ILE A 401 5.85 -23.20 2.63
N VAL A 402 6.35 -22.19 3.33
CA VAL A 402 5.72 -21.73 4.54
C VAL A 402 4.32 -21.45 4.07
N GLU A 403 3.34 -22.10 4.65
CA GLU A 403 1.97 -21.64 4.73
C GLU A 403 1.99 -20.24 5.36
N SER A 404 2.69 -19.30 4.74
CA SER A 404 2.43 -17.89 4.93
C SER A 404 1.00 -17.75 4.45
N GLN A 405 0.11 -17.52 5.40
CA GLN A 405 -1.20 -16.94 5.17
C GLN A 405 -1.01 -15.61 4.44
N SER A 406 -0.43 -15.65 3.25
CA SER A 406 -0.54 -14.56 2.30
C SER A 406 -1.99 -14.60 1.86
N ASN A 407 -2.79 -13.71 2.44
CA ASN A 407 -4.14 -13.36 2.01
C ASN A 407 -4.14 -12.75 0.60
N PHE A 408 -3.41 -13.38 -0.32
CA PHE A 408 -3.58 -13.19 -1.75
C PHE A 408 -4.76 -14.06 -2.20
N ASP A 409 -5.94 -13.64 -1.84
CA ASP A 409 -7.18 -14.12 -2.44
C ASP A 409 -7.31 -13.50 -3.84
N ILE A 410 -6.37 -13.86 -4.72
CA ILE A 410 -6.50 -13.56 -6.13
C ILE A 410 -7.42 -14.65 -6.70
N GLU A 411 -8.71 -14.35 -6.75
CA GLU A 411 -9.74 -15.29 -7.21
C GLU A 411 -9.53 -15.67 -8.68
N ASP A 412 -9.15 -14.73 -9.55
CA ASP A 412 -8.93 -14.94 -10.98
C ASP A 412 -7.59 -14.35 -11.44
N ILE A 413 -6.72 -15.22 -11.96
CA ILE A 413 -5.46 -14.82 -12.60
C ILE A 413 -5.54 -15.21 -14.08
N ASN A 414 -5.26 -14.25 -14.94
CA ASN A 414 -5.10 -14.49 -16.37
C ASN A 414 -3.89 -13.70 -16.85
N LEU A 415 -2.74 -14.39 -16.98
CA LEU A 415 -1.51 -13.73 -17.37
C LEU A 415 -0.68 -14.53 -18.37
N ARG A 416 0.15 -13.81 -19.13
CA ARG A 416 1.28 -14.37 -19.87
C ARG A 416 2.57 -13.84 -19.25
N PHE A 417 3.47 -14.75 -18.92
CA PHE A 417 4.83 -14.44 -18.49
C PHE A 417 5.82 -14.71 -19.64
N VAL A 418 6.66 -13.73 -19.92
CA VAL A 418 7.75 -13.85 -20.89
C VAL A 418 9.04 -13.42 -20.20
N GLY A 419 9.99 -14.33 -20.11
CA GLY A 419 11.30 -14.09 -19.53
C GLY A 419 12.42 -14.25 -20.55
N LYS A 420 13.41 -13.36 -20.53
CA LYS A 420 14.62 -13.46 -21.34
C LYS A 420 15.85 -13.14 -20.53
N ASN A 421 16.89 -13.99 -20.63
CA ASN A 421 18.16 -13.83 -19.93
C ASN A 421 17.94 -13.68 -18.41
N ILE A 422 17.15 -14.58 -17.81
CA ILE A 422 16.90 -14.57 -16.37
C ILE A 422 17.95 -15.47 -15.71
N GLN A 423 18.81 -14.88 -14.92
CA GLN A 423 19.81 -15.61 -14.16
C GLN A 423 19.26 -15.98 -12.78
N THR A 424 19.28 -17.28 -12.47
CA THR A 424 18.95 -17.80 -11.16
C THR A 424 20.11 -18.67 -10.67
N TYR A 425 20.67 -18.41 -9.50
CA TYR A 425 21.87 -19.13 -9.02
C TYR A 425 22.94 -19.28 -10.10
N ASP A 426 23.23 -20.52 -10.53
CA ASP A 426 24.24 -20.83 -11.53
C ASP A 426 23.66 -21.12 -12.91
N ASP A 427 22.34 -20.98 -13.11
CA ASP A 427 21.67 -21.20 -14.38
C ASP A 427 21.16 -19.92 -15.02
N LEU A 428 21.28 -19.84 -16.33
CA LEU A 428 20.78 -18.74 -17.15
C LEU A 428 19.63 -19.24 -18.01
N PHE A 429 18.41 -18.80 -17.70
CA PHE A 429 17.24 -19.03 -18.55
C PHE A 429 17.26 -18.06 -19.70
N GLN A 430 17.47 -18.58 -20.90
CA GLN A 430 17.49 -17.80 -22.13
C GLN A 430 16.10 -17.34 -22.51
N ASP A 431 15.14 -18.24 -22.42
CA ASP A 431 13.74 -17.99 -22.72
C ASP A 431 12.84 -18.69 -21.70
N ILE A 432 11.83 -17.98 -21.24
CA ILE A 432 10.69 -18.50 -20.47
C ILE A 432 9.44 -17.91 -21.08
N ASP A 433 8.48 -18.72 -21.49
CA ASP A 433 7.17 -18.26 -21.98
C ASP A 433 6.09 -19.22 -21.51
N PHE A 434 5.07 -18.71 -20.85
CA PHE A 434 3.90 -19.48 -20.45
C PHE A 434 2.69 -18.58 -20.21
N TYR A 435 1.50 -19.18 -20.25
CA TYR A 435 0.25 -18.59 -19.83
C TYR A 435 -0.17 -19.20 -18.50
N LEU A 436 -0.55 -18.39 -17.52
CA LEU A 436 -1.14 -18.83 -16.27
C LEU A 436 -2.61 -18.39 -16.23
N LEU A 437 -3.50 -19.37 -16.16
CA LEU A 437 -4.92 -19.18 -15.91
C LEU A 437 -5.27 -19.84 -14.58
N ARG A 438 -5.80 -19.06 -13.65
CA ARG A 438 -6.34 -19.55 -12.39
C ARG A 438 -7.73 -18.96 -12.19
N ASN A 439 -8.67 -19.80 -11.85
CA ASN A 439 -10.00 -19.41 -11.38
C ASN A 439 -10.43 -20.34 -10.24
N GLU A 440 -11.64 -20.17 -9.71
CA GLU A 440 -12.17 -21.00 -8.63
C GLU A 440 -12.07 -22.51 -8.91
N LYS A 441 -12.15 -22.95 -10.15
CA LYS A 441 -12.23 -24.36 -10.54
C LYS A 441 -10.92 -24.94 -11.04
N ILE A 442 -10.13 -24.15 -11.78
CA ILE A 442 -8.98 -24.66 -12.55
C ILE A 442 -7.80 -23.73 -12.36
N THR A 443 -6.63 -24.33 -12.15
CA THR A 443 -5.34 -23.66 -12.34
C THR A 443 -4.60 -24.33 -13.49
N THR A 444 -4.20 -23.56 -14.51
CA THR A 444 -3.48 -24.10 -15.67
C THR A 444 -2.31 -23.21 -16.03
N ILE A 445 -1.14 -23.82 -16.19
CA ILE A 445 0.03 -23.22 -16.85
C ILE A 445 0.08 -23.82 -18.24
N ASP A 446 -0.19 -23.03 -19.27
CA ASP A 446 -0.30 -23.48 -20.67
C ASP A 446 0.80 -22.91 -21.56
N ASN A 447 1.05 -23.58 -22.65
CA ASN A 447 2.04 -23.19 -23.66
C ASN A 447 3.44 -22.96 -23.05
N ILE A 448 3.85 -23.86 -22.17
CA ILE A 448 5.12 -23.75 -21.45
C ILE A 448 6.27 -23.95 -22.42
N ASN A 449 7.16 -22.98 -22.47
CA ASN A 449 8.43 -23.04 -23.16
C ASN A 449 9.51 -22.44 -22.26
N VAL A 450 10.43 -23.28 -21.80
CA VAL A 450 11.56 -22.88 -20.94
C VAL A 450 12.85 -23.43 -21.54
N SER A 451 13.83 -22.57 -21.65
CA SER A 451 15.12 -22.91 -22.21
C SER A 451 16.27 -22.38 -21.35
N SER A 452 17.05 -23.28 -20.81
CA SER A 452 18.33 -22.97 -20.17
C SER A 452 19.37 -24.05 -20.51
N LYS A 453 20.58 -23.91 -20.01
CA LYS A 453 21.60 -24.97 -20.10
C LYS A 453 21.13 -26.23 -19.38
N ASN A 454 20.46 -26.08 -18.25
CA ASN A 454 20.16 -27.16 -17.31
C ASN A 454 18.71 -27.62 -17.35
N LEU A 455 17.77 -26.77 -17.79
CA LEU A 455 16.35 -27.11 -17.88
C LEU A 455 15.76 -26.67 -19.21
N ASN A 456 15.17 -27.64 -19.93
CA ASN A 456 14.36 -27.36 -21.11
C ASN A 456 12.99 -27.99 -20.96
N ILE A 457 11.94 -27.17 -21.08
CA ILE A 457 10.55 -27.60 -21.08
C ILE A 457 9.90 -27.09 -22.33
N GLY A 458 9.20 -27.95 -23.03
CA GLY A 458 8.51 -27.55 -24.25
C GLY A 458 7.51 -28.60 -24.74
N PRO A 459 6.91 -28.40 -25.92
CA PRO A 459 5.97 -29.34 -26.47
C PRO A 459 6.65 -30.68 -26.81
N TYR A 460 5.92 -31.76 -26.59
CA TYR A 460 6.33 -33.10 -27.02
C TYR A 460 6.37 -33.23 -28.54
N ASP A 461 5.39 -32.67 -29.24
CA ASP A 461 5.28 -32.61 -30.68
C ASP A 461 5.05 -31.14 -31.13
N ARG A 462 5.48 -30.81 -32.36
CA ARG A 462 5.37 -29.45 -32.92
C ARG A 462 3.94 -28.88 -32.95
N ASN A 463 2.94 -29.75 -32.97
CA ASN A 463 1.52 -29.37 -33.03
C ASN A 463 0.84 -29.36 -31.68
N GLU A 464 1.58 -29.63 -30.61
CA GLU A 464 1.04 -29.78 -29.26
C GLU A 464 1.68 -28.78 -28.31
N LYS A 465 0.98 -28.48 -27.20
CA LYS A 465 1.47 -27.55 -26.18
C LYS A 465 1.94 -28.32 -24.96
N ALA A 466 2.98 -27.83 -24.31
CA ALA A 466 3.31 -28.24 -22.96
C ALA A 466 2.41 -27.50 -21.98
N TYR A 467 1.80 -28.22 -21.05
CA TYR A 467 0.95 -27.65 -20.01
C TYR A 467 0.95 -28.45 -18.71
N ILE A 468 0.62 -27.78 -17.65
CA ILE A 468 0.32 -28.34 -16.33
C ILE A 468 -1.03 -27.78 -15.91
N SER A 469 -1.97 -28.64 -15.51
CA SER A 469 -3.26 -28.18 -15.01
C SER A 469 -3.72 -28.96 -13.79
N TYR A 470 -4.43 -28.26 -12.92
CA TYR A 470 -5.09 -28.79 -11.73
C TYR A 470 -6.54 -28.37 -11.71
N ASN A 471 -7.43 -29.35 -11.62
CA ASN A 471 -8.85 -29.14 -11.46
C ASN A 471 -9.26 -29.44 -10.02
N ARG A 472 -9.64 -28.39 -9.28
CA ARG A 472 -10.01 -28.45 -7.87
C ARG A 472 -11.30 -29.22 -7.60
N MET A 473 -12.22 -29.28 -8.57
CA MET A 473 -13.52 -29.94 -8.36
C MET A 473 -13.43 -31.46 -8.23
N ASN A 474 -12.45 -32.08 -8.89
CA ASN A 474 -12.24 -33.52 -8.89
C ASN A 474 -10.82 -33.93 -8.50
N ASP A 475 -10.06 -33.01 -7.93
CA ASP A 475 -8.66 -33.18 -7.52
C ASP A 475 -7.77 -33.81 -8.61
N MET A 476 -7.98 -33.38 -9.86
CA MET A 476 -7.30 -33.97 -11.03
C MET A 476 -6.15 -33.10 -11.51
N TYR A 477 -5.00 -33.70 -11.60
CA TYR A 477 -3.79 -33.14 -12.19
C TYR A 477 -3.59 -33.67 -13.62
N LYS A 478 -3.12 -32.82 -14.52
CA LYS A 478 -2.71 -33.20 -15.88
C LYS A 478 -1.38 -32.53 -16.21
N VAL A 479 -0.46 -33.30 -16.75
CA VAL A 479 0.84 -32.82 -17.20
C VAL A 479 1.09 -33.33 -18.62
N ARG A 480 1.49 -32.43 -19.50
CA ARG A 480 1.90 -32.76 -20.86
C ARG A 480 3.11 -31.94 -21.25
N GLY A 481 4.07 -32.57 -21.89
CA GLY A 481 5.25 -31.87 -22.39
C GLY A 481 6.49 -32.73 -22.44
N SER A 482 7.56 -32.16 -22.96
CA SER A 482 8.90 -32.70 -22.95
C SER A 482 9.74 -31.93 -21.92
N TYR A 483 10.38 -32.66 -21.04
CA TYR A 483 11.19 -32.14 -19.93
C TYR A 483 12.59 -32.70 -20.05
N LYS A 484 13.61 -31.84 -20.08
CA LYS A 484 15.03 -32.22 -20.10
C LYS A 484 15.74 -31.47 -19.01
N ILE A 485 16.38 -32.22 -18.13
CA ILE A 485 17.06 -31.69 -16.94
C ILE A 485 18.49 -32.20 -16.90
N ASN A 486 19.47 -31.30 -16.87
CA ASN A 486 20.86 -31.59 -16.53
C ASN A 486 21.07 -31.18 -15.07
N ASN A 487 21.44 -32.12 -14.21
CA ASN A 487 21.51 -31.87 -12.78
C ASN A 487 22.92 -31.47 -12.28
N GLU A 488 23.86 -31.22 -13.17
CA GLU A 488 25.15 -30.66 -12.79
C GLU A 488 24.99 -29.19 -12.33
N ASN A 489 25.06 -28.95 -11.02
CA ASN A 489 25.04 -27.60 -10.42
C ASN A 489 23.74 -26.82 -10.62
N THR A 490 22.58 -27.46 -10.56
CA THR A 490 21.31 -26.75 -10.75
C THR A 490 20.67 -26.30 -9.43
N PRO A 491 19.98 -25.13 -9.43
CA PRO A 491 19.07 -24.74 -8.36
C PRO A 491 17.87 -25.70 -8.21
N LEU A 492 17.56 -26.46 -9.25
CA LEU A 492 16.58 -27.54 -9.20
C LEU A 492 16.97 -28.65 -8.22
N LYS A 493 18.26 -28.75 -7.83
CA LYS A 493 18.72 -29.68 -6.81
C LYS A 493 18.05 -29.43 -5.44
N ALA A 494 17.68 -28.19 -5.14
CA ALA A 494 16.90 -27.84 -3.96
C ALA A 494 15.41 -28.26 -4.04
N LEU A 495 14.89 -28.45 -5.27
CA LEU A 495 13.52 -28.88 -5.53
C LEU A 495 13.40 -30.38 -5.78
N ILE A 496 14.50 -31.02 -6.20
CA ILE A 496 14.56 -32.44 -6.55
C ILE A 496 15.64 -33.09 -5.66
N ASP A 497 15.19 -33.79 -4.64
CA ASP A 497 16.05 -34.44 -3.62
C ASP A 497 16.75 -35.73 -4.15
N TYR A 498 17.07 -35.73 -5.45
CA TYR A 498 17.74 -36.87 -6.12
C TYR A 498 19.00 -36.45 -6.85
N ASP A 499 20.03 -37.28 -6.75
CA ASP A 499 21.27 -37.10 -7.49
C ASP A 499 21.19 -37.84 -8.84
N PHE A 500 21.23 -37.11 -9.96
CA PHE A 500 21.33 -37.68 -11.31
C PHE A 500 22.05 -36.68 -12.23
N GLU A 501 22.67 -37.17 -13.28
CA GLU A 501 23.33 -36.31 -14.29
C GLU A 501 22.31 -35.74 -15.28
N TYR A 502 21.45 -36.61 -15.83
CA TYR A 502 20.54 -36.21 -16.90
C TYR A 502 19.21 -36.95 -16.83
N LEU A 503 18.12 -36.21 -16.94
CA LEU A 503 16.76 -36.73 -17.11
C LEU A 503 16.13 -36.11 -18.36
N SER A 504 15.63 -36.96 -19.28
CA SER A 504 14.73 -36.53 -20.34
C SER A 504 13.45 -37.32 -20.26
N THR A 505 12.32 -36.65 -20.19
CA THR A 505 11.02 -37.32 -20.17
C THR A 505 9.99 -36.63 -21.04
N ASN A 506 9.17 -37.41 -21.71
CA ASN A 506 7.98 -36.94 -22.39
C ASN A 506 6.77 -37.45 -21.62
N LEU A 507 5.97 -36.55 -21.13
CA LEU A 507 4.81 -36.84 -20.29
C LEU A 507 3.52 -36.47 -21.01
N ASN A 508 2.53 -37.33 -20.89
CA ASN A 508 1.14 -37.04 -21.19
C ASN A 508 0.31 -37.88 -20.19
N ILE A 509 0.22 -37.39 -18.98
CA ILE A 509 -0.36 -38.11 -17.84
C ILE A 509 -1.41 -37.28 -17.11
N GLN A 510 -2.34 -37.97 -16.47
CA GLN A 510 -3.26 -37.41 -15.51
C GLN A 510 -3.36 -38.31 -14.28
N TRP A 511 -3.64 -37.72 -13.12
CA TRP A 511 -3.81 -38.46 -11.86
C TRP A 511 -4.68 -37.65 -10.88
N THR A 512 -5.09 -38.32 -9.81
CA THR A 512 -5.76 -37.70 -8.65
C THR A 512 -4.91 -37.84 -7.41
N SER A 513 -4.94 -36.86 -6.49
CA SER A 513 -4.14 -36.75 -5.28
C SER A 513 -2.64 -36.60 -5.55
N ILE A 514 -2.08 -35.46 -5.17
CA ILE A 514 -0.65 -35.17 -5.39
C ILE A 514 0.26 -36.06 -4.57
N GLU A 515 -0.17 -36.43 -3.35
CA GLU A 515 0.64 -37.21 -2.41
C GLU A 515 0.77 -38.69 -2.81
N GLN A 516 -0.28 -39.26 -3.40
CA GLN A 516 -0.37 -40.69 -3.62
C GLN A 516 -0.35 -41.10 -5.08
N LEU A 517 -0.38 -40.15 -6.04
CA LEU A 517 -0.47 -40.41 -7.48
C LEU A 517 -1.55 -41.46 -7.83
N LYS A 518 -2.76 -41.28 -7.26
CA LYS A 518 -3.88 -42.19 -7.50
C LYS A 518 -4.41 -42.05 -8.93
N ASN A 519 -4.92 -43.15 -9.47
CA ASN A 519 -5.56 -43.19 -10.78
C ASN A 519 -4.71 -42.60 -11.91
N VAL A 520 -3.39 -42.79 -11.85
CA VAL A 520 -2.50 -42.35 -12.92
C VAL A 520 -2.90 -42.98 -14.24
N GLU A 521 -3.09 -42.17 -15.27
CA GLU A 521 -3.35 -42.62 -16.65
C GLU A 521 -2.50 -41.80 -17.62
N GLY A 522 -2.09 -42.44 -18.73
CA GLY A 522 -1.39 -41.77 -19.80
C GLY A 522 -0.11 -42.46 -20.21
N ARG A 523 0.77 -41.68 -20.86
CA ARG A 523 2.03 -42.19 -21.44
C ARG A 523 3.21 -41.44 -20.83
N ILE A 524 4.26 -42.21 -20.51
CA ILE A 524 5.53 -41.72 -20.03
C ILE A 524 6.64 -42.33 -20.87
N ASP A 525 7.47 -41.52 -21.52
CA ASP A 525 8.73 -41.90 -22.15
C ASP A 525 9.85 -41.24 -21.33
N PHE A 526 10.92 -42.00 -21.03
CA PHE A 526 11.98 -41.45 -20.20
C PHE A 526 13.37 -41.95 -20.57
N LEU A 527 14.38 -41.13 -20.30
CA LEU A 527 15.81 -41.45 -20.33
C LEU A 527 16.44 -40.80 -19.08
N LEU A 528 16.98 -41.62 -18.21
CA LEU A 528 17.67 -41.20 -16.98
C LEU A 528 19.13 -41.69 -17.05
N LYS A 529 20.07 -40.83 -16.63
CA LYS A 529 21.50 -41.16 -16.56
C LYS A 529 22.09 -40.83 -15.21
N ASP A 530 22.98 -41.70 -14.74
CA ASP A 530 23.80 -41.57 -13.54
C ASP A 530 23.00 -41.18 -12.30
N PHE A 531 21.90 -41.92 -12.09
CA PHE A 531 21.03 -41.76 -10.94
C PHE A 531 21.59 -42.41 -9.71
N LYS A 532 21.63 -41.68 -8.59
CA LYS A 532 22.01 -42.16 -7.27
C LYS A 532 20.92 -41.80 -6.28
N SER A 533 20.58 -42.75 -5.46
CA SER A 533 19.65 -42.53 -4.37
C SER A 533 20.23 -43.11 -3.08
N ASP A 534 20.28 -42.29 -2.03
CA ASP A 534 20.57 -42.71 -0.69
C ASP A 534 19.33 -43.34 -0.05
N THR A 535 19.56 -44.13 1.02
CA THR A 535 18.56 -44.97 1.68
C THR A 535 17.36 -44.25 2.32
N SER A 536 17.36 -42.94 2.36
CA SER A 536 16.28 -42.11 2.94
C SER A 536 15.18 -41.69 1.95
N LEU A 537 14.95 -42.52 0.93
CA LEU A 537 13.90 -42.26 -0.06
C LEU A 537 12.52 -42.18 0.58
N GLY A 538 11.89 -41.03 0.51
CA GLY A 538 10.52 -40.85 0.94
C GLY A 538 9.53 -41.78 0.21
N ASP A 539 8.32 -41.91 0.75
CA ASP A 539 7.28 -42.86 0.31
C ASP A 539 6.58 -42.50 -1.04
N SER A 540 7.21 -41.71 -1.91
CA SER A 540 6.57 -41.40 -3.19
C SER A 540 6.40 -42.64 -4.09
N ALA A 541 5.25 -42.76 -4.77
CA ALA A 541 4.92 -43.92 -5.63
C ALA A 541 5.94 -44.11 -6.76
N PHE A 542 6.57 -43.05 -7.24
CA PHE A 542 7.64 -43.09 -8.25
C PHE A 542 8.89 -43.80 -7.71
N LEU A 543 9.27 -43.54 -6.49
CA LEU A 543 10.44 -44.09 -5.84
C LEU A 543 10.22 -45.53 -5.46
N ARG A 544 9.01 -45.90 -5.02
CA ARG A 544 8.65 -47.32 -4.83
C ARG A 544 8.78 -48.09 -6.11
N ALA A 545 8.35 -47.52 -7.23
CA ALA A 545 8.55 -48.17 -8.55
C ALA A 545 10.02 -48.28 -8.94
N LEU A 546 10.88 -47.32 -8.62
CA LEU A 546 12.32 -47.39 -8.87
C LEU A 546 13.03 -48.43 -8.02
N LYS A 547 12.54 -48.71 -6.79
CA LYS A 547 13.10 -49.79 -5.93
C LYS A 547 13.03 -51.15 -6.61
N ILE A 548 12.03 -51.47 -7.41
CA ILE A 548 11.92 -52.73 -8.16
C ILE A 548 13.08 -52.92 -9.11
N PHE A 549 13.64 -51.83 -9.62
CA PHE A 549 14.74 -51.86 -10.57
C PHE A 549 16.12 -51.93 -9.93
N ASN A 550 16.18 -52.01 -8.57
CA ASN A 550 17.43 -52.11 -7.84
C ASN A 550 17.98 -53.55 -7.93
N LEU A 551 19.13 -53.70 -8.59
CA LEU A 551 19.78 -54.99 -8.72
C LEU A 551 20.08 -55.67 -7.39
N ASN A 552 20.50 -54.89 -6.39
CA ASN A 552 20.80 -55.46 -5.06
C ASN A 552 19.53 -55.98 -4.36
N ALA A 553 18.42 -55.22 -4.47
CA ALA A 553 17.13 -55.68 -3.95
C ALA A 553 16.63 -56.95 -4.68
N ILE A 554 16.89 -57.06 -5.99
CA ILE A 554 16.60 -58.28 -6.76
C ILE A 554 17.41 -59.48 -6.25
N ILE A 555 18.70 -59.28 -6.02
CA ILE A 555 19.62 -60.32 -5.55
C ILE A 555 19.31 -60.77 -4.12
N GLU A 556 19.05 -59.83 -3.22
CA GLU A 556 18.66 -60.11 -1.83
C GLU A 556 17.34 -60.87 -1.74
N ASN A 557 16.38 -60.55 -2.60
CA ASN A 557 15.11 -61.25 -2.67
C ASN A 557 15.26 -62.68 -3.20
N ILE A 558 16.14 -62.92 -4.19
CA ILE A 558 16.46 -64.26 -4.70
C ILE A 558 17.11 -65.11 -3.60
N ASN A 559 17.88 -64.53 -2.72
CA ASN A 559 18.58 -65.23 -1.62
C ASN A 559 17.72 -65.44 -0.37
N ASN A 560 16.49 -65.00 -0.30
CA ASN A 560 15.63 -64.96 0.89
C ASN A 560 16.23 -64.19 2.07
N GLU A 561 17.16 -63.28 1.83
CA GLU A 561 17.73 -62.36 2.82
C GLU A 561 17.02 -61.01 2.71
N ALA A 562 15.75 -61.00 3.13
CA ALA A 562 14.90 -59.82 2.94
C ALA A 562 15.23 -58.75 3.96
N ASP A 563 16.14 -57.86 3.63
CA ASP A 563 16.16 -56.50 4.21
C ASP A 563 16.30 -55.47 3.05
N ILE A 564 15.18 -55.19 2.38
CA ILE A 564 15.09 -54.34 1.18
C ILE A 564 15.36 -52.84 1.49
N THR A 565 15.59 -52.53 2.75
CA THR A 565 15.57 -51.12 3.21
C THR A 565 16.93 -50.42 3.18
N SER A 566 18.02 -51.06 2.84
CA SER A 566 19.37 -50.54 3.11
C SER A 566 20.31 -50.39 1.90
N SER A 567 19.90 -50.64 0.67
CA SER A 567 20.81 -50.59 -0.48
C SER A 567 20.69 -49.28 -1.29
N ASN A 568 21.82 -48.59 -1.45
CA ASN A 568 21.95 -47.45 -2.36
C ASN A 568 21.64 -47.90 -3.81
N LEU A 569 20.71 -47.21 -4.47
CA LEU A 569 20.39 -47.49 -5.87
C LEU A 569 21.29 -46.64 -6.75
N TYR A 570 22.10 -47.28 -7.58
CA TYR A 570 22.90 -46.64 -8.62
C TYR A 570 22.53 -47.16 -10.00
N ILE A 571 22.07 -46.27 -10.88
CA ILE A 571 21.67 -46.54 -12.25
C ILE A 571 22.50 -45.68 -13.20
N ASN A 572 23.36 -46.28 -14.00
CA ASN A 572 24.13 -45.57 -15.04
C ASN A 572 23.21 -45.03 -16.16
N ARG A 573 22.25 -45.87 -16.57
CA ARG A 573 21.27 -45.50 -17.60
C ARG A 573 19.98 -46.26 -17.41
N ALA A 574 18.85 -45.57 -17.48
CA ALA A 574 17.53 -46.17 -17.61
C ALA A 574 16.78 -45.50 -18.74
N GLU A 575 16.20 -46.29 -19.65
CA GLU A 575 15.38 -45.76 -20.76
C GLU A 575 14.18 -46.65 -21.02
N GLY A 576 13.06 -46.05 -21.37
CA GLY A 576 11.88 -46.81 -21.71
C GLY A 576 10.63 -45.96 -21.87
N ASN A 577 9.55 -46.67 -22.13
CA ASN A 577 8.22 -46.09 -22.16
C ASN A 577 7.22 -47.04 -21.50
N PHE A 578 6.21 -46.47 -20.90
CA PHE A 578 5.05 -47.21 -20.44
C PHE A 578 3.77 -46.43 -20.61
N TYR A 579 2.71 -47.17 -20.85
CA TYR A 579 1.36 -46.63 -20.93
C TYR A 579 0.57 -47.10 -19.71
N VAL A 580 0.01 -46.14 -18.98
CA VAL A 580 -0.82 -46.40 -17.81
C VAL A 580 -2.29 -46.23 -18.19
N GLY A 581 -3.02 -47.32 -18.19
CA GLY A 581 -4.48 -47.33 -18.40
C GLY A 581 -5.26 -47.34 -17.09
N GLN A 582 -6.57 -47.58 -17.17
CA GLN A 582 -7.45 -47.56 -15.99
C GLN A 582 -7.05 -48.62 -14.95
N ASN A 583 -6.68 -49.82 -15.36
CA ASN A 583 -6.45 -50.93 -14.45
C ASN A 583 -4.98 -51.33 -14.34
N ARG A 584 -4.12 -50.94 -15.25
CA ARG A 584 -2.70 -51.35 -15.29
C ARG A 584 -1.81 -50.39 -16.05
N ALA A 585 -0.53 -50.42 -15.73
CA ALA A 585 0.54 -49.87 -16.55
C ALA A 585 1.14 -51.02 -17.42
N LEU A 586 1.24 -50.79 -18.70
CA LEU A 586 1.77 -51.72 -19.69
C LEU A 586 3.17 -51.26 -20.15
N ILE A 587 4.13 -52.13 -20.04
CA ILE A 587 5.50 -51.99 -20.58
C ILE A 587 5.56 -52.81 -21.87
N SER A 588 5.12 -52.20 -23.00
CA SER A 588 5.08 -52.85 -24.28
C SER A 588 6.46 -52.95 -24.94
N ASN A 589 7.27 -51.92 -24.84
CA ASN A 589 8.67 -51.92 -25.23
C ASN A 589 9.53 -52.13 -23.96
N PRO A 590 10.60 -52.92 -24.01
CA PRO A 590 11.40 -53.18 -22.80
C PRO A 590 11.95 -51.91 -22.21
N ILE A 591 11.73 -51.71 -20.93
CA ILE A 591 12.50 -50.73 -20.17
C ILE A 591 13.90 -51.29 -20.01
N LYS A 592 14.89 -50.56 -20.47
CA LYS A 592 16.30 -50.96 -20.38
C LYS A 592 16.97 -50.22 -19.22
N ILE A 593 17.59 -50.97 -18.32
CA ILE A 593 18.33 -50.43 -17.19
C ILE A 593 19.75 -50.96 -17.24
N GLU A 594 20.69 -50.06 -17.07
CA GLU A 594 22.12 -50.39 -17.00
C GLU A 594 22.69 -49.89 -15.69
N THR A 595 23.28 -50.80 -14.93
CA THR A 595 24.06 -50.54 -13.71
C THR A 595 25.53 -50.82 -13.97
N SER A 596 26.40 -50.64 -12.96
CA SER A 596 27.80 -51.08 -13.03
C SER A 596 27.93 -52.60 -13.26
N GLU A 597 26.98 -53.37 -12.71
CA GLU A 597 27.07 -54.82 -12.65
C GLU A 597 26.23 -55.57 -13.67
N ALA A 598 25.15 -54.94 -14.17
CA ALA A 598 24.18 -55.62 -15.06
C ALA A 598 23.54 -54.71 -16.10
N LYS A 599 23.03 -55.36 -17.17
CA LYS A 599 22.06 -54.79 -18.13
C LYS A 599 20.76 -55.56 -17.98
N MET A 600 19.69 -54.86 -17.73
CA MET A 600 18.36 -55.41 -17.47
C MET A 600 17.36 -54.93 -18.54
N LYS A 601 16.42 -55.80 -18.91
CA LYS A 601 15.27 -55.46 -19.77
C LYS A 601 14.00 -55.94 -19.06
N TRP A 602 13.10 -55.03 -18.88
CA TRP A 602 11.83 -55.27 -18.18
C TRP A 602 10.67 -55.15 -19.16
N ARG A 603 9.71 -56.12 -19.10
CA ARG A 603 8.46 -56.15 -19.87
C ARG A 603 7.33 -56.62 -18.97
N GLY A 604 6.08 -56.33 -19.35
CA GLY A 604 4.90 -56.83 -18.65
C GLY A 604 3.96 -55.77 -18.16
N ASP A 605 3.25 -56.09 -17.09
CA ASP A 605 2.16 -55.27 -16.55
C ASP A 605 2.39 -55.00 -15.05
N ILE A 606 1.96 -53.80 -14.63
CA ILE A 606 1.80 -53.44 -13.24
C ILE A 606 0.35 -53.12 -13.01
N PHE A 607 -0.37 -53.89 -12.20
CA PHE A 607 -1.80 -53.71 -11.98
C PHE A 607 -2.07 -52.72 -10.84
N LYS A 608 -3.16 -51.97 -10.99
CA LYS A 608 -3.65 -51.08 -9.94
C LYS A 608 -4.43 -51.90 -8.88
N ASN A 609 -4.33 -51.45 -7.62
CA ASN A 609 -5.18 -51.92 -6.53
C ASN A 609 -6.57 -51.24 -6.56
N SER A 610 -7.42 -51.56 -5.58
CA SER A 610 -8.76 -50.99 -5.44
C SER A 610 -8.77 -49.47 -5.19
N GLU A 611 -7.64 -48.92 -4.74
CA GLU A 611 -7.45 -47.49 -4.49
C GLU A 611 -6.91 -46.72 -5.70
N GLY A 612 -6.65 -47.39 -6.81
CA GLY A 612 -6.10 -46.80 -8.03
C GLY A 612 -4.58 -46.60 -8.01
N LEU A 613 -3.87 -47.22 -7.06
CA LEU A 613 -2.41 -47.18 -6.96
C LEU A 613 -1.82 -48.33 -7.75
N LEU A 614 -0.72 -48.12 -8.48
CA LEU A 614 0.08 -49.18 -9.08
C LEU A 614 0.75 -50.01 -7.96
N GLU A 615 0.41 -51.28 -7.90
CA GLU A 615 0.83 -52.13 -6.77
C GLU A 615 1.28 -53.54 -7.17
N ASN A 616 0.50 -54.27 -7.97
CA ASN A 616 0.74 -55.66 -8.22
C ASN A 616 1.54 -55.89 -9.52
N LEU A 617 2.66 -56.58 -9.39
CA LEU A 617 3.60 -56.82 -10.47
C LEU A 617 3.28 -58.09 -11.23
N ASN A 618 3.46 -58.07 -12.56
CA ASN A 618 3.54 -59.23 -13.43
C ASN A 618 4.53 -58.89 -14.54
N LEU A 619 5.82 -58.96 -14.21
CA LEU A 619 6.90 -58.50 -15.07
C LEU A 619 7.80 -59.65 -15.46
N ASP A 620 8.35 -59.56 -16.66
CA ASP A 620 9.44 -60.42 -17.14
C ASP A 620 10.73 -59.59 -17.12
N LEU A 621 11.74 -60.12 -16.47
CA LEU A 621 13.07 -59.54 -16.38
C LEU A 621 14.06 -60.40 -17.17
N GLU A 622 14.71 -59.81 -18.15
CA GLU A 622 15.90 -60.35 -18.79
C GLU A 622 17.12 -59.60 -18.27
N MET A 623 18.05 -60.27 -17.64
CA MET A 623 19.22 -59.69 -17.02
C MET A 623 20.51 -60.29 -17.60
N ARG A 624 21.48 -59.45 -17.94
CA ARG A 624 22.85 -59.86 -18.35
C ARG A 624 23.81 -59.23 -17.33
N LEU A 625 24.63 -60.09 -16.74
CA LEU A 625 25.68 -59.62 -15.83
C LEU A 625 26.87 -59.11 -16.62
N LYS A 626 27.44 -58.00 -16.20
CA LYS A 626 28.71 -57.49 -16.73
C LYS A 626 29.84 -58.24 -16.01
N VAL A 627 30.70 -58.90 -16.80
CA VAL A 627 31.83 -59.65 -16.25
C VAL A 627 32.92 -58.69 -15.79
N SER A 628 33.07 -58.46 -14.49
CA SER A 628 34.18 -57.71 -13.88
C SER A 628 34.99 -58.64 -12.99
N GLU A 629 36.23 -58.29 -12.62
CA GLU A 629 37.16 -59.09 -11.77
C GLU A 629 36.61 -59.45 -10.38
N ASN A 630 35.44 -58.94 -9.99
CA ASN A 630 34.79 -59.15 -8.68
C ASN A 630 33.61 -60.16 -8.71
N ILE A 631 33.58 -61.08 -9.64
CA ILE A 631 32.47 -62.00 -9.95
C ILE A 631 32.22 -63.17 -8.96
N PRO A 632 33.08 -63.54 -8.01
CA PRO A 632 32.91 -64.87 -7.33
C PRO A 632 31.55 -65.03 -6.65
N TRP A 633 30.90 -63.98 -6.21
CA TRP A 633 29.68 -64.10 -5.44
C TRP A 633 28.39 -64.15 -6.30
N TYR A 634 28.33 -63.49 -7.46
CA TYR A 634 27.19 -63.60 -8.39
C TYR A 634 27.08 -65.03 -8.97
N ALA A 635 28.20 -65.68 -9.27
CA ALA A 635 28.19 -67.03 -9.76
C ALA A 635 27.69 -68.04 -8.71
N ALA A 636 27.87 -67.78 -7.42
CA ALA A 636 27.33 -68.61 -6.35
C ALA A 636 25.85 -68.51 -6.18
N ILE A 637 25.28 -67.31 -6.36
CA ILE A 637 23.84 -67.00 -6.21
C ILE A 637 23.02 -67.60 -7.36
N PHE A 638 23.49 -67.49 -8.59
CA PHE A 638 22.74 -67.95 -9.75
C PHE A 638 22.96 -69.43 -10.11
N GLY A 639 23.74 -70.16 -9.36
CA GLY A 639 23.82 -71.65 -9.29
C GLY A 639 23.92 -72.39 -10.61
N GLY A 640 24.36 -71.77 -11.71
CA GLY A 640 24.32 -72.35 -13.01
C GLY A 640 25.57 -72.19 -13.87
N ILE A 641 26.57 -71.44 -13.41
CA ILE A 641 27.87 -71.38 -14.07
C ILE A 641 28.74 -72.44 -13.39
N PRO A 642 29.25 -73.44 -14.07
CA PRO A 642 30.20 -74.34 -13.47
C PRO A 642 31.32 -73.54 -12.88
N ALA A 643 31.57 -73.69 -11.57
CA ALA A 643 32.71 -73.08 -10.91
C ALA A 643 33.95 -73.42 -11.72
N LEU A 644 34.44 -72.49 -12.49
CA LEU A 644 35.70 -72.56 -13.21
C LEU A 644 36.81 -72.48 -12.15
N ALA A 645 36.98 -73.61 -11.43
CA ALA A 645 38.15 -73.85 -10.63
C ALA A 645 39.31 -74.08 -11.63
N GLY A 646 40.08 -73.06 -11.82
CA GLY A 646 41.31 -73.17 -12.62
C GLY A 646 41.52 -71.87 -13.40
N GLY A 647 42.46 -71.07 -12.92
CA GLY A 647 42.82 -69.77 -13.56
C GLY A 647 43.14 -69.92 -15.03
N ILE A 648 42.16 -69.67 -15.87
CA ILE A 648 42.33 -69.51 -17.29
C ILE A 648 42.09 -68.01 -17.58
N VAL A 649 43.12 -67.45 -18.15
CA VAL A 649 43.19 -66.08 -18.61
C VAL A 649 42.03 -65.78 -19.59
N PHE A 650 41.09 -64.97 -19.16
CA PHE A 650 39.88 -64.58 -19.91
C PHE A 650 40.10 -63.45 -20.94
N GLU A 651 41.32 -63.12 -21.30
CA GLU A 651 41.62 -61.93 -22.10
C GLU A 651 41.24 -62.00 -23.58
N ASN A 652 40.89 -63.15 -24.13
CA ASN A 652 40.71 -63.27 -25.62
C ASN A 652 39.49 -64.06 -26.13
N ILE A 653 38.44 -64.26 -25.33
CA ILE A 653 37.27 -65.06 -25.78
C ILE A 653 35.96 -64.24 -25.81
N PHE A 654 36.05 -62.93 -25.72
CA PHE A 654 34.90 -62.12 -25.29
C PHE A 654 34.08 -61.44 -26.39
N ASP A 655 34.26 -61.69 -27.65
CA ASP A 655 33.57 -60.85 -28.64
C ASP A 655 32.28 -61.40 -29.23
N GLU A 656 31.92 -62.69 -29.27
CA GLU A 656 30.64 -63.09 -29.90
C GLU A 656 29.93 -64.35 -29.34
N ARG A 657 30.54 -65.16 -28.47
CA ARG A 657 29.93 -66.41 -28.01
C ARG A 657 29.47 -66.46 -26.56
N LEU A 658 29.79 -65.49 -25.76
CA LEU A 658 29.36 -65.39 -24.36
C LEU A 658 28.03 -64.66 -24.14
N ASP A 659 27.47 -64.08 -25.18
CA ASP A 659 26.20 -63.38 -25.12
C ASP A 659 25.02 -64.29 -24.72
N ASP A 660 25.05 -65.59 -25.06
CA ASP A 660 23.96 -66.51 -24.73
C ASP A 660 24.10 -67.17 -23.33
N VAL A 661 25.30 -67.23 -22.77
CA VAL A 661 25.56 -67.94 -21.51
C VAL A 661 25.39 -67.10 -20.27
N SER A 662 25.36 -65.75 -20.38
CA SER A 662 25.25 -64.83 -19.27
C SER A 662 23.89 -64.14 -19.10
N THR A 663 22.88 -64.56 -19.86
CA THR A 663 21.53 -64.00 -19.82
C THR A 663 20.62 -64.85 -18.93
N PHE A 664 20.06 -64.25 -17.89
CA PHE A 664 19.12 -64.88 -16.97
C PHE A 664 17.72 -64.29 -17.17
N LYS A 665 16.71 -65.14 -17.06
CA LYS A 665 15.31 -64.72 -17.20
C LYS A 665 14.57 -64.97 -15.88
N PHE A 666 13.82 -63.99 -15.45
CA PHE A 666 13.07 -64.06 -14.21
C PHE A 666 11.63 -63.62 -14.43
N LYS A 667 10.72 -64.21 -13.67
CA LYS A 667 9.35 -63.75 -13.49
C LYS A 667 9.28 -62.96 -12.19
N VAL A 668 8.76 -61.74 -12.23
CA VAL A 668 8.61 -60.91 -11.05
C VAL A 668 7.11 -60.69 -10.84
N THR A 669 6.60 -61.12 -9.68
CA THR A 669 5.18 -61.06 -9.29
C THR A 669 5.07 -60.54 -7.85
N GLY A 670 3.84 -60.39 -7.34
CA GLY A 670 3.60 -59.87 -5.98
C GLY A 670 3.39 -58.36 -5.94
N SER A 671 3.46 -57.78 -4.77
CA SER A 671 3.34 -56.36 -4.58
C SER A 671 4.67 -55.63 -4.87
N ILE A 672 4.58 -54.30 -5.13
CA ILE A 672 5.80 -53.47 -5.28
C ILE A 672 6.64 -53.48 -3.98
N GLU A 673 5.99 -53.61 -2.83
CA GLU A 673 6.66 -53.60 -1.52
C GLU A 673 7.29 -54.95 -1.22
N GLU A 674 6.65 -56.07 -1.67
CA GLU A 674 7.12 -57.43 -1.47
C GLU A 674 7.10 -58.20 -2.78
N PRO A 675 8.05 -57.96 -3.70
CA PRO A 675 8.10 -58.66 -4.97
C PRO A 675 8.63 -60.08 -4.79
N SER A 676 7.99 -61.06 -5.45
CA SER A 676 8.47 -62.42 -5.60
C SER A 676 9.19 -62.59 -6.93
N ILE A 677 10.44 -63.08 -6.92
CA ILE A 677 11.30 -63.19 -8.09
C ILE A 677 11.65 -64.68 -8.29
N GLU A 678 11.17 -65.23 -9.40
CA GLU A 678 11.41 -66.63 -9.77
C GLU A 678 12.21 -66.69 -11.06
N ARG A 679 13.25 -67.53 -11.06
CA ARG A 679 14.02 -67.83 -12.29
C ARG A 679 13.23 -68.78 -13.16
N ILE A 680 13.16 -68.48 -14.49
CA ILE A 680 12.35 -69.22 -15.45
C ILE A 680 13.15 -69.87 -16.57
N ASP A 681 14.50 -69.75 -16.59
CA ASP A 681 15.39 -70.36 -17.58
C ASP A 681 16.27 -71.49 -17.01
#